data_f6ac3d41615109191f74c0c60940e4b9
#
_entry.id   f6ac3d41615109191f74c0c60940e4b9
#
_cell.length_a   1.000
_cell.length_b   1.000
_cell.length_c   1.000
_cell.angle_alpha   90.00
_cell.angle_beta   90.00
_cell.angle_gamma   90.00
#
_symmetry.space_group_name_H-M   'P 1'
#
loop_
_entity.id
_entity.type
_entity.pdbx_description
1 polymer ?
#
loop_
_entity_poly.entity_id
_entity_poly.type
_entity_poly.pdbx_seq_one_letter_code
_entity_poly.pdbx_strand_id
1 'polypeptide(L)'
;MDYSKTLHLPETEFPMRGNLPKKEPGFVEFWQQNHLYEKRIEKRKKEGAPTFVLHDGPPYANGKIHIGHALNKTLKDIIVRYHHMAGNEAIYVPGWDTHGLPIEYAVLKDSGEDRANMTPLELRKKCLAYAKKWIEIQKEDFIRMGVVGDFAHRYVTFDPHLEAKELEVFGEMANKGYIYKGKKAVYWCTHCETALAEAEIEYKDRKSPSIYVKYPMIDVHGLQPEGVDPSKVFAVIWTTTPWTIPASCYISVNPKFTYVWVHNKAADEYYLMNKELAPASLSDCKVEDYEFVGREMLGSELDLAKFEHPLAHFAPETYGDRTIYVLEGNHVTLDAGTGCVHTAPGHGVDDFEVYKTYENAGKLHQPIVCPVDEKGHMTAEAGEFLVGKTIWEAEGPVISTLAHEGRLLGKKSLHHQYAHCWRCKQPVIYRATDQWFASINDFRDKALKAVDDTRFIPSWGHDRLYNMIRDRQDWCISRQRSWGVPIPAFYCDDCGKWIITPETMKKVEEIVEKEGTDAWWAHSAEELLPEGFKCPHCGGTHFHKEKDIMDVWFDSGSTWNGVLRYPHEESWKDMSYPCDLYLEGSDQHRGWFHSSLLTSVAVNGHAPYKAVLTHGFTMDGEGRKMSKSVGNVVAPQDVINKYGADVMRLWISSVDYQGDVRLSDKIVKSMSDVYRKIRNTFRYLLGNLSDFDPKTDSVAYADMEELDRWALLRMEQVKETVLKAYDDYEFHVMYHAVHNFCTVDLSAIYLDILKDRLYTEKADSKLRRSAQTAMYEILTTLVRLVAPVLCFTSEEVWQALPNKEEREWSVHMSDMPKVNEAYLDKALDEKWKKRLAVRSVAMKALEEARQAKVIGHPLDAEVTVYADGEAYDIVKAMEKELADFLLVSQTHIVFGTVAAPENAASNEEGTVKASVAVCTLAKCERCWKRSADVDADPKHPGVCARCAHVLTEMGE
;
A
#
# COMPACT_ATOMS: atom_id res chain seq x y z
N MET A 1 61.13 -21.91 9.34
CA MET A 1 60.51 -20.54 9.57
C MET A 1 59.00 -20.71 9.52
N ASP A 2 58.23 -20.05 10.38
CA ASP A 2 56.77 -20.12 10.28
C ASP A 2 56.29 -18.95 9.39
N TYR A 3 56.21 -19.22 8.08
CA TYR A 3 55.84 -18.24 7.08
C TYR A 3 54.43 -17.72 7.21
N SER A 4 53.55 -18.37 8.03
CA SER A 4 52.19 -17.89 8.23
C SER A 4 52.14 -16.52 8.91
N LYS A 5 53.15 -16.17 9.70
CA LYS A 5 53.30 -14.87 10.39
C LYS A 5 53.70 -13.72 9.47
N THR A 6 54.15 -14.01 8.26
CA THR A 6 54.55 -13.03 7.27
C THR A 6 53.41 -12.68 6.30
N LEU A 7 52.25 -13.28 6.50
CA LEU A 7 51.07 -13.01 5.68
C LEU A 7 50.22 -11.84 6.23
N HIS A 8 49.75 -10.98 5.34
CA HIS A 8 48.82 -9.91 5.66
C HIS A 8 47.38 -10.44 5.65
N LEU A 9 46.98 -11.09 6.76
CA LEU A 9 45.62 -11.62 6.87
C LEU A 9 44.62 -10.50 7.21
N PRO A 10 43.33 -10.64 6.79
CA PRO A 10 42.32 -9.62 7.07
C PRO A 10 42.10 -9.42 8.57
N GLU A 11 42.16 -8.18 9.05
CA GLU A 11 41.90 -7.77 10.42
C GLU A 11 40.83 -6.69 10.47
N THR A 12 39.79 -6.85 11.30
CA THR A 12 38.74 -5.85 11.47
C THR A 12 37.98 -6.06 12.78
N GLU A 13 37.62 -4.96 13.44
CA GLU A 13 36.73 -4.95 14.57
C GLU A 13 35.26 -5.22 14.14
N PHE A 14 34.96 -5.12 12.86
CA PHE A 14 33.63 -5.39 12.32
C PHE A 14 33.28 -6.89 12.49
N PRO A 15 32.29 -7.25 13.30
CA PRO A 15 32.07 -8.62 13.71
C PRO A 15 31.45 -9.45 12.59
N MET A 16 31.79 -10.74 12.57
CA MET A 16 31.26 -11.69 11.58
C MET A 16 29.73 -11.82 11.71
N ARG A 17 29.20 -11.88 12.93
CA ARG A 17 27.77 -12.01 13.19
C ARG A 17 27.16 -10.62 13.32
N GLY A 18 26.08 -10.34 12.53
CA GLY A 18 25.36 -9.07 12.59
C GLY A 18 24.73 -8.82 13.95
N ASN A 19 24.10 -9.85 14.55
CA ASN A 19 23.39 -9.76 15.82
C ASN A 19 22.42 -8.56 15.87
N LEU A 20 21.73 -8.33 14.73
CA LEU A 20 20.91 -7.15 14.46
C LEU A 20 19.89 -6.86 15.56
N PRO A 21 19.07 -7.84 16.03
CA PRO A 21 18.07 -7.54 17.06
C PRO A 21 18.62 -6.85 18.31
N LYS A 22 19.89 -7.11 18.65
CA LYS A 22 20.55 -6.53 19.85
C LYS A 22 21.30 -5.23 19.55
N LYS A 23 21.81 -5.06 18.33
CA LYS A 23 22.63 -3.90 17.95
C LYS A 23 21.81 -2.73 17.41
N GLU A 24 20.76 -3.00 16.65
CA GLU A 24 19.94 -1.96 16.04
C GLU A 24 19.37 -0.93 17.02
N PRO A 25 18.89 -1.31 18.23
CA PRO A 25 18.46 -0.32 19.22
C PRO A 25 19.54 0.71 19.60
N GLY A 26 20.81 0.29 19.67
CA GLY A 26 21.93 1.20 19.93
C GLY A 26 22.18 2.21 18.81
N PHE A 27 21.94 1.83 17.56
CA PHE A 27 22.01 2.78 16.45
C PHE A 27 20.81 3.74 16.43
N VAL A 28 19.60 3.28 16.79
CA VAL A 28 18.46 4.17 16.99
C VAL A 28 18.78 5.24 18.03
N GLU A 29 19.31 4.83 19.17
CA GLU A 29 19.73 5.75 20.23
C GLU A 29 20.82 6.71 19.76
N PHE A 30 21.82 6.21 19.03
CA PHE A 30 22.89 7.03 18.44
C PHE A 30 22.32 8.10 17.49
N TRP A 31 21.37 7.76 16.61
CA TRP A 31 20.74 8.71 15.70
C TRP A 31 19.91 9.77 16.45
N GLN A 32 19.15 9.36 17.46
CA GLN A 32 18.32 10.25 18.28
C GLN A 32 19.18 11.22 19.08
N GLN A 33 20.22 10.74 19.76
CA GLN A 33 21.14 11.58 20.56
C GLN A 33 21.90 12.60 19.71
N ASN A 34 22.16 12.27 18.46
CA ASN A 34 22.85 13.15 17.52
C ASN A 34 21.90 14.00 16.65
N HIS A 35 20.56 13.90 16.85
CA HIS A 35 19.57 14.65 16.08
C HIS A 35 19.71 14.44 14.57
N LEU A 36 19.74 13.16 14.13
CA LEU A 36 20.02 12.81 12.74
C LEU A 36 19.05 13.50 11.76
N TYR A 37 17.75 13.49 12.04
CA TYR A 37 16.75 14.07 11.13
C TYR A 37 16.95 15.58 11.00
N GLU A 38 17.02 16.28 12.11
CA GLU A 38 17.15 17.74 12.15
C GLU A 38 18.44 18.21 11.46
N LYS A 39 19.55 17.52 11.72
CA LYS A 39 20.85 17.85 11.09
C LYS A 39 20.86 17.57 9.58
N ARG A 40 20.14 16.54 9.14
CA ARG A 40 19.97 16.27 7.70
C ARG A 40 19.24 17.43 7.02
N ILE A 41 18.10 17.86 7.59
CA ILE A 41 17.33 18.99 7.09
C ILE A 41 18.17 20.27 7.12
N GLU A 42 18.82 20.57 8.25
CA GLU A 42 19.68 21.75 8.40
C GLU A 42 20.83 21.80 7.38
N LYS A 43 21.48 20.64 7.11
CA LYS A 43 22.53 20.53 6.09
C LYS A 43 22.02 20.96 4.72
N ARG A 44 20.92 20.35 4.29
CA ARG A 44 20.34 20.61 2.95
C ARG A 44 19.80 22.05 2.82
N LYS A 45 19.21 22.57 3.88
CA LYS A 45 18.76 23.97 3.93
C LYS A 45 19.91 24.96 3.79
N LYS A 46 21.05 24.71 4.48
CA LYS A 46 22.28 25.52 4.32
C LYS A 46 22.87 25.45 2.92
N GLU A 47 22.74 24.33 2.24
CA GLU A 47 23.17 24.14 0.86
C GLU A 47 22.23 24.79 -0.16
N GLY A 48 21.03 25.25 0.26
CA GLY A 48 20.00 25.76 -0.66
C GLY A 48 19.43 24.66 -1.55
N ALA A 49 19.38 23.44 -1.04
CA ALA A 49 18.89 22.27 -1.76
C ALA A 49 17.40 22.39 -2.10
N PRO A 50 16.94 21.81 -3.21
CA PRO A 50 15.51 21.71 -3.51
C PRO A 50 14.80 20.85 -2.49
N THR A 51 13.57 21.21 -2.13
CA THR A 51 12.73 20.42 -1.21
C THR A 51 12.16 19.20 -1.93
N PHE A 52 12.00 18.10 -1.17
CA PHE A 52 11.21 16.96 -1.54
C PHE A 52 10.28 16.63 -0.36
N VAL A 53 8.97 16.69 -0.58
CA VAL A 53 7.96 16.48 0.47
C VAL A 53 7.20 15.20 0.21
N LEU A 54 7.36 14.24 1.10
CA LEU A 54 6.50 13.08 1.21
C LEU A 54 5.51 13.32 2.35
N HIS A 55 4.23 13.62 2.00
CA HIS A 55 3.19 13.75 3.01
C HIS A 55 2.74 12.36 3.47
N ASP A 56 2.74 12.14 4.76
CA ASP A 56 2.40 10.85 5.35
C ASP A 56 0.88 10.62 5.36
N GLY A 57 0.41 9.51 4.80
CA GLY A 57 -0.94 9.02 5.08
C GLY A 57 -1.00 8.55 6.52
N PRO A 58 -1.88 9.15 7.35
CA PRO A 58 -1.85 8.93 8.77
C PRO A 58 -2.38 7.53 9.13
N PRO A 59 -1.58 6.63 9.73
CA PRO A 59 -2.09 5.40 10.26
C PRO A 59 -3.08 5.67 11.39
N TYR A 60 -4.03 4.75 11.54
CA TYR A 60 -5.04 4.87 12.56
C TYR A 60 -4.48 4.53 13.96
N ALA A 61 -4.71 5.42 14.95
CA ALA A 61 -4.22 5.26 16.32
C ALA A 61 -5.02 4.22 17.12
N ASN A 62 -5.10 2.98 16.61
CA ASN A 62 -5.93 1.92 17.15
C ASN A 62 -5.28 0.53 17.02
N GLY A 63 -4.58 0.11 18.07
CA GLY A 63 -3.96 -1.20 18.13
C GLY A 63 -2.50 -1.22 17.64
N LYS A 64 -1.90 -2.41 17.70
CA LYS A 64 -0.53 -2.64 17.26
C LYS A 64 -0.42 -2.56 15.74
N ILE A 65 0.75 -2.15 15.26
CA ILE A 65 1.07 -2.18 13.84
C ILE A 65 1.07 -3.63 13.29
N HIS A 66 0.78 -3.78 12.03
CA HIS A 66 0.87 -5.04 11.29
C HIS A 66 1.89 -4.93 10.16
N ILE A 67 2.17 -6.04 9.50
CA ILE A 67 3.22 -6.10 8.47
C ILE A 67 2.97 -5.16 7.28
N GLY A 68 1.72 -4.82 6.97
CA GLY A 68 1.39 -3.79 5.97
C GLY A 68 1.86 -2.40 6.37
N HIS A 69 1.77 -2.01 7.66
CA HIS A 69 2.37 -0.78 8.16
C HIS A 69 3.90 -0.81 8.04
N ALA A 70 4.53 -1.97 8.32
CA ALA A 70 5.97 -2.11 8.17
C ALA A 70 6.42 -1.96 6.71
N LEU A 71 5.68 -2.55 5.76
CA LEU A 71 5.90 -2.35 4.32
C LEU A 71 5.82 -0.86 3.97
N ASN A 72 4.71 -0.21 4.31
CA ASN A 72 4.43 1.19 3.99
C ASN A 72 5.50 2.14 4.56
N LYS A 73 5.75 2.09 5.87
CA LYS A 73 6.70 2.99 6.54
C LYS A 73 8.14 2.74 6.12
N THR A 74 8.52 1.50 5.82
CA THR A 74 9.86 1.19 5.30
C THR A 74 10.05 1.75 3.89
N LEU A 75 9.07 1.63 3.00
CA LEU A 75 9.14 2.22 1.65
C LEU A 75 9.29 3.74 1.73
N LYS A 76 8.51 4.41 2.59
CA LYS A 76 8.62 5.86 2.82
C LYS A 76 10.01 6.24 3.33
N ASP A 77 10.54 5.53 4.32
CA ASP A 77 11.87 5.81 4.87
C ASP A 77 12.99 5.61 3.83
N ILE A 78 12.91 4.56 3.00
CA ILE A 78 13.87 4.33 1.90
C ILE A 78 13.87 5.53 0.95
N ILE A 79 12.70 5.99 0.53
CA ILE A 79 12.54 7.13 -0.38
C ILE A 79 13.09 8.41 0.24
N VAL A 80 12.70 8.72 1.47
CA VAL A 80 13.14 9.94 2.18
C VAL A 80 14.65 9.93 2.41
N ARG A 81 15.24 8.79 2.81
CA ARG A 81 16.69 8.65 2.95
C ARG A 81 17.41 8.83 1.64
N TYR A 82 16.91 8.20 0.56
CA TYR A 82 17.50 8.35 -0.77
C TYR A 82 17.48 9.80 -1.22
N HIS A 83 16.34 10.46 -1.21
CA HIS A 83 16.21 11.86 -1.64
C HIS A 83 17.11 12.80 -0.84
N HIS A 84 17.20 12.59 0.48
CA HIS A 84 18.14 13.38 1.28
C HIS A 84 19.58 13.15 0.84
N MET A 85 20.01 11.89 0.70
CA MET A 85 21.38 11.57 0.26
C MET A 85 21.63 11.99 -1.20
N ALA A 86 20.60 12.05 -2.04
CA ALA A 86 20.68 12.52 -3.42
C ALA A 86 20.73 14.04 -3.55
N GLY A 87 20.62 14.79 -2.44
CA GLY A 87 20.82 16.23 -2.43
C GLY A 87 19.54 17.06 -2.26
N ASN A 88 18.43 16.44 -1.81
CA ASN A 88 17.20 17.15 -1.52
C ASN A 88 17.05 17.44 -0.01
N GLU A 89 16.39 18.54 0.33
CA GLU A 89 15.78 18.73 1.64
C GLU A 89 14.54 17.84 1.71
N ALA A 90 14.73 16.58 2.13
CA ALA A 90 13.68 15.57 2.12
C ALA A 90 12.89 15.61 3.45
N ILE A 91 11.74 16.28 3.43
CA ILE A 91 10.90 16.52 4.60
C ILE A 91 9.89 15.38 4.75
N TYR A 92 9.85 14.80 5.94
CA TYR A 92 8.89 13.76 6.30
C TYR A 92 8.37 13.98 7.73
N VAL A 93 7.10 14.35 7.85
CA VAL A 93 6.38 14.53 9.11
C VAL A 93 5.41 13.37 9.27
N PRO A 94 5.66 12.45 10.23
CA PRO A 94 4.73 11.35 10.50
C PRO A 94 3.40 11.86 11.03
N GLY A 95 2.29 11.24 10.61
CA GLY A 95 0.95 11.60 11.03
C GLY A 95 0.18 10.46 11.66
N TRP A 96 -0.92 10.78 12.39
CA TRP A 96 -1.89 9.83 12.92
C TRP A 96 -3.31 10.31 12.73
N ASP A 97 -4.16 9.40 12.24
CA ASP A 97 -5.62 9.55 12.23
C ASP A 97 -6.20 9.01 13.54
N THR A 98 -7.10 9.80 14.18
CA THR A 98 -7.42 9.56 15.58
C THR A 98 -8.91 9.63 15.90
N HIS A 99 -9.77 10.03 14.97
CA HIS A 99 -11.19 10.25 15.21
C HIS A 99 -12.09 9.10 14.76
N GLY A 100 -13.36 9.20 15.07
CA GLY A 100 -14.44 8.41 14.51
C GLY A 100 -14.72 7.08 15.20
N LEU A 101 -15.60 6.33 14.57
CA LEU A 101 -16.15 5.07 15.06
C LEU A 101 -15.11 4.04 15.55
N PRO A 102 -13.94 3.87 14.88
CA PRO A 102 -13.03 2.80 15.30
C PRO A 102 -12.45 2.97 16.70
N ILE A 103 -12.14 4.18 17.12
CA ILE A 103 -11.62 4.46 18.46
C ILE A 103 -12.76 4.47 19.48
N GLU A 104 -13.89 5.14 19.17
CA GLU A 104 -15.07 5.14 20.03
C GLU A 104 -15.55 3.71 20.34
N TYR A 105 -15.65 2.87 19.30
CA TYR A 105 -16.01 1.46 19.47
C TYR A 105 -15.01 0.67 20.32
N ALA A 106 -13.71 0.89 20.13
CA ALA A 106 -12.67 0.21 20.91
C ALA A 106 -12.73 0.61 22.38
N VAL A 107 -12.90 1.89 22.68
CA VAL A 107 -13.01 2.43 24.05
C VAL A 107 -14.22 1.86 24.76
N LEU A 108 -15.38 1.87 24.12
CA LEU A 108 -16.62 1.32 24.70
C LEU A 108 -16.53 -0.20 24.95
N LYS A 109 -15.93 -0.93 23.99
CA LYS A 109 -15.70 -2.37 24.12
C LYS A 109 -14.74 -2.72 25.26
N ASP A 110 -13.64 -1.97 25.38
CA ASP A 110 -12.60 -2.22 26.40
C ASP A 110 -13.10 -1.85 27.80
N SER A 111 -13.92 -0.80 27.93
CA SER A 111 -14.52 -0.38 29.20
C SER A 111 -15.75 -1.21 29.62
N GLY A 112 -16.45 -1.82 28.64
CA GLY A 112 -17.74 -2.48 28.86
C GLY A 112 -18.89 -1.52 29.22
N GLU A 113 -18.71 -0.22 29.00
CA GLU A 113 -19.68 0.83 29.29
C GLU A 113 -20.59 1.08 28.09
N ASP A 114 -21.84 1.45 28.36
CA ASP A 114 -22.80 1.86 27.33
C ASP A 114 -22.64 3.36 27.03
N ARG A 115 -22.57 3.70 25.75
CA ARG A 115 -22.54 5.08 25.27
C ARG A 115 -23.70 5.94 25.82
N ALA A 116 -24.89 5.36 25.97
CA ALA A 116 -26.07 6.05 26.49
C ALA A 116 -25.89 6.58 27.91
N ASN A 117 -24.94 6.05 28.65
CA ASN A 117 -24.68 6.42 30.06
C ASN A 117 -23.55 7.46 30.20
N MET A 118 -22.98 7.97 29.10
CA MET A 118 -21.89 8.95 29.11
C MET A 118 -22.30 10.27 28.45
N THR A 119 -21.76 11.36 28.96
CA THR A 119 -21.78 12.62 28.24
C THR A 119 -20.81 12.61 27.06
N PRO A 120 -21.04 13.37 26.00
CA PRO A 120 -20.08 13.48 24.88
C PRO A 120 -18.66 13.82 25.33
N LEU A 121 -18.49 14.76 26.27
CA LEU A 121 -17.18 15.17 26.78
C LEU A 121 -16.45 14.06 27.56
N GLU A 122 -17.16 13.25 28.33
CA GLU A 122 -16.56 12.08 29.03
C GLU A 122 -16.07 11.05 28.05
N LEU A 123 -16.86 10.74 27.02
CA LEU A 123 -16.45 9.78 25.96
C LEU A 123 -15.26 10.32 25.17
N ARG A 124 -15.28 11.58 24.76
CA ARG A 124 -14.17 12.24 24.03
C ARG A 124 -12.88 12.20 24.83
N LYS A 125 -12.90 12.49 26.12
CA LYS A 125 -11.73 12.40 27.01
C LYS A 125 -11.14 10.97 27.07
N LYS A 126 -11.98 9.94 27.11
CA LYS A 126 -11.54 8.54 27.06
C LYS A 126 -10.91 8.18 25.71
N CYS A 127 -11.54 8.62 24.61
CA CYS A 127 -11.04 8.42 23.24
C CYS A 127 -9.67 9.10 23.03
N LEU A 128 -9.52 10.33 23.49
CA LEU A 128 -8.25 11.07 23.43
C LEU A 128 -7.13 10.33 24.17
N ALA A 129 -7.40 9.84 25.38
CA ALA A 129 -6.43 9.08 26.16
C ALA A 129 -6.03 7.77 25.46
N TYR A 130 -6.99 7.10 24.85
CA TYR A 130 -6.78 5.87 24.07
C TYR A 130 -5.91 6.16 22.83
N ALA A 131 -6.23 7.18 22.05
CA ALA A 131 -5.48 7.57 20.87
C ALA A 131 -4.03 7.93 21.22
N LYS A 132 -3.81 8.78 22.23
CA LYS A 132 -2.46 9.16 22.72
C LYS A 132 -1.62 7.94 23.09
N LYS A 133 -2.20 6.95 23.77
CA LYS A 133 -1.51 5.70 24.12
C LYS A 133 -1.03 4.95 22.88
N TRP A 134 -1.88 4.78 21.88
CA TRP A 134 -1.52 4.00 20.68
C TRP A 134 -0.58 4.74 19.76
N ILE A 135 -0.64 6.06 19.69
CA ILE A 135 0.34 6.89 18.98
C ILE A 135 1.75 6.61 19.50
N GLU A 136 1.97 6.67 20.82
CA GLU A 136 3.29 6.44 21.39
C GLU A 136 3.81 5.02 21.12
N ILE A 137 2.96 4.00 21.24
CA ILE A 137 3.34 2.60 20.96
C ILE A 137 3.72 2.44 19.48
N GLN A 138 2.90 2.95 18.56
CA GLN A 138 3.16 2.84 17.14
C GLN A 138 4.39 3.65 16.71
N LYS A 139 4.60 4.82 17.30
CA LYS A 139 5.81 5.64 17.09
C LYS A 139 7.08 4.87 17.45
N GLU A 140 7.10 4.25 18.63
CA GLU A 140 8.23 3.42 19.05
C GLU A 140 8.48 2.25 18.09
N ASP A 141 7.42 1.59 17.64
CA ASP A 141 7.50 0.52 16.66
C ASP A 141 8.09 1.01 15.31
N PHE A 142 7.68 2.18 14.80
CA PHE A 142 8.22 2.77 13.58
C PHE A 142 9.70 3.15 13.72
N ILE A 143 10.06 3.79 14.81
CA ILE A 143 11.45 4.14 15.13
C ILE A 143 12.31 2.87 15.22
N ARG A 144 11.80 1.81 15.84
CA ARG A 144 12.51 0.51 15.95
C ARG A 144 12.77 -0.13 14.58
N MET A 145 11.94 0.14 13.57
CA MET A 145 12.17 -0.30 12.20
C MET A 145 13.23 0.52 11.43
N GLY A 146 13.75 1.56 12.06
CA GLY A 146 14.72 2.47 11.47
C GLY A 146 14.10 3.65 10.73
N VAL A 147 12.82 3.91 10.88
CA VAL A 147 12.15 5.06 10.25
C VAL A 147 12.67 6.36 10.90
N VAL A 148 13.08 7.31 10.06
CA VAL A 148 13.58 8.62 10.46
C VAL A 148 12.66 9.71 9.89
N GLY A 149 12.20 10.61 10.76
CA GLY A 149 11.30 11.70 10.44
C GLY A 149 11.12 12.65 11.62
N ASP A 150 10.33 13.71 11.46
CA ASP A 150 9.99 14.65 12.53
C ASP A 150 8.95 14.07 13.50
N PHE A 151 9.35 13.06 14.27
CA PHE A 151 8.49 12.47 15.30
C PHE A 151 8.23 13.39 16.49
N ALA A 152 9.04 14.42 16.68
CA ALA A 152 8.87 15.40 17.75
C ALA A 152 7.68 16.33 17.47
N HIS A 153 7.56 16.78 16.24
CA HIS A 153 6.48 17.66 15.76
C HIS A 153 5.56 16.91 14.76
N ARG A 154 5.22 15.68 15.12
CA ARG A 154 4.27 14.87 14.34
C ARG A 154 2.90 15.51 14.27
N TYR A 155 2.15 15.31 13.20
CA TYR A 155 0.79 15.75 13.14
C TYR A 155 -0.21 14.70 13.65
N VAL A 156 -1.30 15.13 14.27
CA VAL A 156 -2.40 14.27 14.74
C VAL A 156 -3.72 14.95 14.45
N THR A 157 -4.72 14.22 13.98
CA THR A 157 -5.99 14.82 13.56
C THR A 157 -6.81 15.44 14.71
N PHE A 158 -6.51 15.13 15.97
CA PHE A 158 -7.08 15.82 17.14
C PHE A 158 -6.31 17.10 17.56
N ASP A 159 -5.30 17.53 16.80
CA ASP A 159 -4.61 18.78 17.08
C ASP A 159 -5.56 19.96 16.82
N PRO A 160 -5.71 20.93 17.76
CA PRO A 160 -6.65 22.05 17.58
C PRO A 160 -6.45 22.84 16.29
N HIS A 161 -5.20 23.02 15.85
CA HIS A 161 -4.92 23.68 14.58
C HIS A 161 -5.44 22.85 13.40
N LEU A 162 -5.20 21.53 13.38
CA LEU A 162 -5.67 20.68 12.28
C LEU A 162 -7.20 20.59 12.27
N GLU A 163 -7.84 20.50 13.44
CA GLU A 163 -9.29 20.54 13.56
C GLU A 163 -9.88 21.87 13.03
N ALA A 164 -9.25 23.01 13.34
CA ALA A 164 -9.66 24.30 12.81
C ALA A 164 -9.44 24.41 11.28
N LYS A 165 -8.33 23.86 10.77
CA LYS A 165 -8.06 23.85 9.32
C LYS A 165 -8.95 22.89 8.54
N GLU A 166 -9.46 21.84 9.18
CA GLU A 166 -10.52 21.00 8.62
C GLU A 166 -11.84 21.75 8.54
N LEU A 167 -12.23 22.49 9.60
CA LEU A 167 -13.40 23.34 9.59
C LEU A 167 -13.32 24.43 8.52
N GLU A 168 -12.13 25.00 8.27
CA GLU A 168 -11.91 25.94 7.16
C GLU A 168 -12.21 25.29 5.80
N VAL A 169 -11.73 24.07 5.54
CA VAL A 169 -12.03 23.31 4.31
C VAL A 169 -13.54 23.09 4.17
N PHE A 170 -14.19 22.66 5.24
CA PHE A 170 -15.64 22.46 5.25
C PHE A 170 -16.39 23.80 4.97
N GLY A 171 -15.99 24.88 5.62
CA GLY A 171 -16.56 26.22 5.44
C GLY A 171 -16.41 26.73 4.02
N GLU A 172 -15.25 26.56 3.41
CA GLU A 172 -15.02 26.92 2.01
C GLU A 172 -15.90 26.11 1.04
N MET A 173 -16.06 24.81 1.29
CA MET A 173 -16.97 23.96 0.50
C MET A 173 -18.43 24.39 0.68
N ALA A 174 -18.85 24.72 1.91
CA ALA A 174 -20.20 25.21 2.20
C ALA A 174 -20.48 26.56 1.51
N ASN A 175 -19.52 27.48 1.54
CA ASN A 175 -19.64 28.80 0.88
C ASN A 175 -19.73 28.67 -0.65
N LYS A 176 -19.16 27.64 -1.25
CA LYS A 176 -19.30 27.31 -2.67
C LYS A 176 -20.61 26.58 -3.00
N GLY A 177 -21.43 26.26 -2.00
CA GLY A 177 -22.69 25.53 -2.17
C GLY A 177 -22.53 24.02 -2.34
N TYR A 178 -21.36 23.48 -2.08
CA TYR A 178 -21.12 22.04 -2.21
C TYR A 178 -21.64 21.22 -1.02
N ILE A 179 -21.89 21.87 0.11
CA ILE A 179 -22.42 21.20 1.32
C ILE A 179 -23.93 21.46 1.42
N TYR A 180 -24.69 20.41 1.62
CA TYR A 180 -26.13 20.51 1.80
C TYR A 180 -26.65 19.42 2.75
N LYS A 181 -27.83 19.65 3.35
CA LYS A 181 -28.55 18.68 4.14
C LYS A 181 -29.72 18.11 3.35
N GLY A 182 -29.90 16.79 3.37
CA GLY A 182 -30.98 16.16 2.63
C GLY A 182 -31.27 14.74 3.11
N LYS A 183 -32.48 14.26 2.80
CA LYS A 183 -32.91 12.88 3.09
C LYS A 183 -32.54 12.00 1.89
N LYS A 184 -31.63 11.04 2.09
CA LYS A 184 -31.23 10.05 1.07
C LYS A 184 -31.06 8.67 1.70
N ALA A 185 -31.21 7.63 0.90
CA ALA A 185 -30.86 6.27 1.30
C ALA A 185 -29.33 6.14 1.39
N VAL A 186 -28.81 5.88 2.58
CA VAL A 186 -27.39 5.70 2.86
C VAL A 186 -27.13 4.35 3.49
N TYR A 187 -25.90 3.85 3.43
CA TYR A 187 -25.50 2.70 4.23
C TYR A 187 -25.67 3.04 5.71
N TRP A 188 -26.37 2.18 6.44
CA TRP A 188 -26.66 2.34 7.85
C TRP A 188 -26.31 1.08 8.63
N CYS A 189 -25.49 1.22 9.65
CA CYS A 189 -25.20 0.14 10.58
C CYS A 189 -26.14 0.23 11.79
N THR A 190 -27.08 -0.69 11.90
CA THR A 190 -28.07 -0.74 13.00
C THR A 190 -27.44 -1.08 14.35
N HIS A 191 -26.29 -1.76 14.37
CA HIS A 191 -25.55 -2.05 15.60
C HIS A 191 -24.72 -0.85 16.08
N CYS A 192 -24.10 -0.12 15.15
CA CYS A 192 -23.34 1.08 15.47
C CYS A 192 -24.22 2.33 15.52
N GLU A 193 -25.46 2.28 15.03
CA GLU A 193 -26.42 3.40 14.96
C GLU A 193 -25.83 4.63 14.23
N THR A 194 -25.26 4.41 13.03
CA THR A 194 -24.62 5.47 12.26
C THR A 194 -24.62 5.19 10.77
N ALA A 195 -24.61 6.26 9.96
CA ALA A 195 -24.34 6.21 8.54
C ALA A 195 -22.88 5.77 8.28
N LEU A 196 -22.65 5.13 7.14
CA LEU A 196 -21.35 4.65 6.69
C LEU A 196 -21.10 5.10 5.25
N ALA A 197 -19.84 5.37 4.92
CA ALA A 197 -19.40 5.58 3.56
C ALA A 197 -19.08 4.21 2.90
N GLU A 198 -18.95 4.20 1.58
CA GLU A 198 -18.60 2.99 0.82
C GLU A 198 -17.23 2.38 1.25
N ALA A 199 -16.27 3.23 1.64
CA ALA A 199 -14.97 2.79 2.15
C ALA A 199 -15.05 2.07 3.51
N GLU A 200 -16.20 2.17 4.19
CA GLU A 200 -16.45 1.55 5.49
C GLU A 200 -17.26 0.25 5.41
N ILE A 201 -17.45 -0.28 4.19
CA ILE A 201 -18.20 -1.49 3.90
C ILE A 201 -17.25 -2.63 3.49
N GLU A 202 -17.52 -3.81 4.04
CA GLU A 202 -16.90 -5.09 3.64
C GLU A 202 -17.97 -6.03 3.13
N TYR A 203 -17.71 -6.76 2.07
CA TYR A 203 -18.64 -7.76 1.55
C TYR A 203 -18.29 -9.15 2.07
N LYS A 204 -19.33 -9.91 2.47
CA LYS A 204 -19.21 -11.29 2.96
C LYS A 204 -20.33 -12.15 2.39
N ASP A 205 -20.04 -13.43 2.24
CA ASP A 205 -21.05 -14.42 1.85
C ASP A 205 -22.16 -14.49 2.89
N ARG A 206 -23.39 -14.36 2.41
CA ARG A 206 -24.60 -14.48 3.22
C ARG A 206 -25.65 -15.32 2.50
N LYS A 207 -26.38 -16.11 3.29
CA LYS A 207 -27.58 -16.80 2.84
C LYS A 207 -28.81 -15.96 3.18
N SER A 208 -29.58 -15.56 2.17
CA SER A 208 -30.80 -14.76 2.33
C SER A 208 -32.01 -15.48 1.73
N PRO A 209 -33.25 -15.26 2.26
CA PRO A 209 -34.46 -15.68 1.58
C PRO A 209 -34.64 -14.85 0.31
N SER A 210 -35.08 -15.47 -0.74
CA SER A 210 -35.43 -14.85 -2.02
C SER A 210 -36.89 -15.18 -2.31
N ILE A 211 -37.74 -14.19 -2.57
CA ILE A 211 -39.18 -14.32 -2.76
C ILE A 211 -39.64 -13.66 -4.05
N TYR A 212 -40.69 -14.25 -4.63
CA TYR A 212 -41.45 -13.73 -5.75
C TYR A 212 -42.81 -13.30 -5.27
N VAL A 213 -43.19 -12.02 -5.45
CA VAL A 213 -44.41 -11.44 -4.88
C VAL A 213 -45.31 -10.85 -5.96
N LYS A 214 -46.62 -11.18 -5.86
CA LYS A 214 -47.66 -10.70 -6.74
C LYS A 214 -48.23 -9.37 -6.27
N TYR A 215 -48.25 -8.37 -7.12
CA TYR A 215 -48.85 -7.06 -6.91
C TYR A 215 -50.14 -6.97 -7.72
N PRO A 216 -51.33 -6.85 -7.14
CA PRO A 216 -52.61 -6.78 -7.87
C PRO A 216 -52.66 -5.56 -8.81
N MET A 217 -53.17 -5.75 -9.99
CA MET A 217 -53.36 -4.67 -10.95
C MET A 217 -54.52 -3.72 -10.56
N ILE A 218 -54.23 -2.41 -10.65
CA ILE A 218 -55.25 -1.35 -10.63
C ILE A 218 -55.52 -0.83 -12.02
N ASP A 219 -54.43 -0.35 -12.71
CA ASP A 219 -54.52 0.20 -14.05
C ASP A 219 -53.18 0.06 -14.78
N VAL A 220 -53.18 -0.53 -15.95
CA VAL A 220 -52.03 -0.74 -16.79
C VAL A 220 -52.22 -0.14 -18.19
N HIS A 221 -52.94 0.97 -18.29
CA HIS A 221 -53.23 1.70 -19.54
C HIS A 221 -53.95 0.85 -20.60
N GLY A 222 -54.75 -0.11 -20.20
CA GLY A 222 -55.45 -1.02 -21.12
C GLY A 222 -54.54 -2.06 -21.79
N LEU A 223 -53.33 -2.29 -21.28
CA LEU A 223 -52.34 -3.23 -21.80
C LEU A 223 -52.56 -4.68 -21.32
N GLN A 224 -53.51 -4.91 -20.39
CA GLN A 224 -53.85 -6.26 -19.91
C GLN A 224 -54.49 -7.09 -21.06
N PRO A 225 -54.45 -8.43 -21.00
CA PRO A 225 -55.10 -9.29 -22.01
C PRO A 225 -56.61 -9.04 -22.06
N GLU A 226 -57.19 -9.06 -23.23
CA GLU A 226 -58.63 -8.82 -23.43
C GLU A 226 -59.50 -9.88 -22.75
N GLY A 227 -60.57 -9.44 -22.11
CA GLY A 227 -61.57 -10.32 -21.50
C GLY A 227 -61.16 -10.98 -20.18
N VAL A 228 -60.02 -10.61 -19.59
CA VAL A 228 -59.52 -11.16 -18.36
C VAL A 228 -60.09 -10.38 -17.18
N ASP A 229 -60.46 -11.10 -16.11
CA ASP A 229 -60.84 -10.50 -14.82
C ASP A 229 -59.66 -9.75 -14.20
N PRO A 230 -59.78 -8.43 -13.95
CA PRO A 230 -58.73 -7.63 -13.36
C PRO A 230 -58.18 -8.15 -12.04
N SER A 231 -59.00 -8.84 -11.25
CA SER A 231 -58.61 -9.41 -9.94
C SER A 231 -57.59 -10.56 -10.05
N LYS A 232 -57.41 -11.10 -11.30
CA LYS A 232 -56.46 -12.17 -11.60
C LYS A 232 -55.18 -11.69 -12.29
N VAL A 233 -55.00 -10.39 -12.40
CA VAL A 233 -53.84 -9.78 -13.08
C VAL A 233 -52.88 -9.18 -12.07
N PHE A 234 -51.60 -9.53 -12.17
CA PHE A 234 -50.56 -9.13 -11.24
C PHE A 234 -49.28 -8.73 -11.94
N ALA A 235 -48.53 -7.78 -11.37
CA ALA A 235 -47.10 -7.72 -11.61
C ALA A 235 -46.37 -8.63 -10.62
N VAL A 236 -45.34 -9.34 -11.08
CA VAL A 236 -44.53 -10.19 -10.20
C VAL A 236 -43.15 -9.61 -10.03
N ILE A 237 -42.81 -9.22 -8.81
CA ILE A 237 -41.48 -8.76 -8.43
C ILE A 237 -40.65 -9.87 -7.81
N TRP A 238 -39.33 -9.67 -7.77
CA TRP A 238 -38.40 -10.51 -7.05
C TRP A 238 -37.56 -9.68 -6.08
N THR A 239 -37.33 -10.20 -4.88
CA THR A 239 -36.46 -9.54 -3.88
C THR A 239 -35.76 -10.57 -3.00
N THR A 240 -34.54 -10.19 -2.53
CA THR A 240 -33.77 -10.91 -1.53
C THR A 240 -33.88 -10.30 -0.13
N THR A 241 -34.68 -9.25 0.01
CA THR A 241 -34.88 -8.49 1.26
C THR A 241 -36.37 -8.39 1.60
N PRO A 242 -37.02 -9.46 2.03
CA PRO A 242 -38.47 -9.49 2.31
C PRO A 242 -38.94 -8.42 3.30
N TRP A 243 -38.06 -8.03 4.25
CA TRP A 243 -38.37 -7.04 5.26
C TRP A 243 -38.59 -5.60 4.67
N THR A 244 -38.20 -5.35 3.40
CA THR A 244 -38.44 -4.07 2.73
C THR A 244 -39.81 -3.99 2.04
N ILE A 245 -40.55 -5.09 1.90
CA ILE A 245 -41.90 -5.09 1.30
C ILE A 245 -42.86 -4.08 1.99
N PRO A 246 -42.86 -3.92 3.33
CA PRO A 246 -43.63 -2.86 3.98
C PRO A 246 -43.31 -1.43 3.52
N ALA A 247 -42.13 -1.20 2.99
CA ALA A 247 -41.68 0.09 2.45
C ALA A 247 -41.87 0.23 0.94
N SER A 248 -42.51 -0.76 0.28
CA SER A 248 -42.71 -0.71 -1.19
C SER A 248 -43.57 0.48 -1.58
N CYS A 249 -43.08 1.25 -2.55
CA CYS A 249 -43.75 2.41 -3.12
C CYS A 249 -43.88 2.30 -4.65
N TYR A 250 -42.99 1.57 -5.30
CA TYR A 250 -42.88 1.53 -6.75
C TYR A 250 -42.45 0.14 -7.26
N ILE A 251 -42.61 -0.06 -8.55
CA ILE A 251 -42.01 -1.15 -9.32
C ILE A 251 -41.19 -0.52 -10.43
N SER A 252 -39.89 -0.84 -10.53
CA SER A 252 -39.04 -0.36 -11.62
C SER A 252 -38.98 -1.35 -12.77
N VAL A 253 -39.08 -0.84 -13.99
CA VAL A 253 -38.93 -1.60 -15.25
C VAL A 253 -37.91 -0.91 -16.16
N ASN A 254 -37.17 -1.66 -16.96
CA ASN A 254 -36.26 -1.06 -17.94
C ASN A 254 -37.08 -0.62 -19.18
N PRO A 255 -37.03 0.65 -19.58
CA PRO A 255 -37.83 1.17 -20.68
C PRO A 255 -37.55 0.49 -22.04
N LYS A 256 -36.38 -0.12 -22.20
CA LYS A 256 -35.91 -0.74 -23.43
C LYS A 256 -36.17 -2.24 -23.52
N PHE A 257 -36.57 -2.87 -22.43
CA PHE A 257 -36.78 -4.32 -22.37
C PHE A 257 -38.20 -4.68 -22.74
N THR A 258 -38.37 -5.92 -23.21
CA THR A 258 -39.66 -6.48 -23.61
C THR A 258 -40.36 -7.17 -22.45
N TYR A 259 -41.57 -6.78 -22.13
CA TYR A 259 -42.43 -7.35 -21.13
C TYR A 259 -43.62 -8.10 -21.78
N VAL A 260 -44.07 -9.13 -21.10
CA VAL A 260 -45.14 -10.04 -21.57
C VAL A 260 -46.08 -10.35 -20.41
N TRP A 261 -47.29 -10.72 -20.78
CA TRP A 261 -48.21 -11.35 -19.85
C TRP A 261 -48.06 -12.88 -19.92
N VAL A 262 -47.95 -13.50 -18.75
CA VAL A 262 -47.84 -14.95 -18.57
C VAL A 262 -49.14 -15.44 -17.99
N HIS A 263 -49.88 -16.29 -18.68
CA HIS A 263 -51.03 -16.97 -18.12
C HIS A 263 -50.55 -18.25 -17.42
N ASN A 264 -50.69 -18.30 -16.11
CA ASN A 264 -50.52 -19.52 -15.31
C ASN A 264 -51.82 -20.28 -15.33
N LYS A 265 -51.91 -21.35 -16.13
CA LYS A 265 -53.16 -22.12 -16.36
C LYS A 265 -53.63 -22.84 -15.13
N ALA A 266 -52.73 -23.27 -14.24
CA ALA A 266 -53.09 -24.00 -13.03
C ALA A 266 -53.79 -23.12 -11.99
N ALA A 267 -53.40 -21.84 -11.85
CA ALA A 267 -53.99 -20.87 -10.95
C ALA A 267 -55.03 -19.97 -11.62
N ASP A 268 -55.14 -20.00 -12.99
CA ASP A 268 -55.91 -19.08 -13.79
C ASP A 268 -55.62 -17.60 -13.46
N GLU A 269 -54.28 -17.27 -13.35
CA GLU A 269 -53.74 -15.93 -13.05
C GLU A 269 -52.81 -15.43 -14.17
N TYR A 270 -52.69 -14.11 -14.33
CA TYR A 270 -51.90 -13.46 -15.34
C TYR A 270 -50.77 -12.61 -14.72
N TYR A 271 -49.52 -12.86 -15.12
CA TYR A 271 -48.34 -12.23 -14.52
C TYR A 271 -47.59 -11.32 -15.53
N LEU A 272 -47.34 -10.07 -15.17
CA LEU A 272 -46.47 -9.18 -15.91
C LEU A 272 -45.01 -9.50 -15.53
N MET A 273 -44.23 -9.90 -16.53
CA MET A 273 -42.81 -10.23 -16.37
C MET A 273 -42.00 -9.84 -17.61
N ASN A 274 -40.70 -9.69 -17.46
CA ASN A 274 -39.82 -9.58 -18.62
C ASN A 274 -39.80 -10.90 -19.40
N LYS A 275 -39.83 -10.81 -20.72
CA LYS A 275 -39.95 -11.98 -21.61
C LYS A 275 -38.79 -12.97 -21.47
N GLU A 276 -37.55 -12.45 -21.34
CA GLU A 276 -36.34 -13.29 -21.25
C GLU A 276 -36.19 -13.94 -19.88
N LEU A 277 -36.58 -13.24 -18.82
CA LEU A 277 -36.48 -13.72 -17.43
C LEU A 277 -37.64 -14.60 -16.96
N ALA A 278 -38.81 -14.49 -17.62
CA ALA A 278 -40.02 -15.21 -17.20
C ALA A 278 -39.83 -16.74 -17.12
N PRO A 279 -39.20 -17.45 -18.05
CA PRO A 279 -39.05 -18.91 -17.97
C PRO A 279 -38.27 -19.36 -16.74
N ALA A 280 -37.17 -18.69 -16.41
CA ALA A 280 -36.33 -19.02 -15.27
C ALA A 280 -37.07 -18.72 -13.94
N SER A 281 -37.74 -17.58 -13.86
CA SER A 281 -38.51 -17.16 -12.67
C SER A 281 -39.70 -18.06 -12.41
N LEU A 282 -40.40 -18.50 -13.44
CA LEU A 282 -41.54 -19.44 -13.34
C LEU A 282 -41.07 -20.82 -12.89
N SER A 283 -39.94 -21.29 -13.40
CA SER A 283 -39.31 -22.53 -12.95
C SER A 283 -38.94 -22.46 -11.44
N ASP A 284 -38.38 -21.34 -10.99
CA ASP A 284 -38.09 -21.10 -9.57
C ASP A 284 -39.34 -21.12 -8.72
N CYS A 285 -40.49 -20.65 -9.25
CA CYS A 285 -41.77 -20.65 -8.60
C CYS A 285 -42.55 -21.97 -8.78
N LYS A 286 -42.01 -22.97 -9.49
CA LYS A 286 -42.65 -24.24 -9.81
C LYS A 286 -43.94 -24.06 -10.62
N VAL A 287 -44.02 -23.07 -11.50
CA VAL A 287 -45.08 -22.85 -12.43
C VAL A 287 -44.65 -23.48 -13.75
N GLU A 288 -45.20 -24.69 -14.05
CA GLU A 288 -44.78 -25.49 -15.22
C GLU A 288 -45.73 -25.34 -16.42
N ASP A 289 -47.06 -25.17 -16.16
CA ASP A 289 -48.08 -25.02 -17.21
C ASP A 289 -48.44 -23.54 -17.38
N TYR A 290 -47.75 -22.88 -18.28
CA TYR A 290 -48.00 -21.49 -18.62
C TYR A 290 -47.89 -21.21 -20.10
N GLU A 291 -48.44 -20.08 -20.54
CA GLU A 291 -48.27 -19.56 -21.92
C GLU A 291 -48.15 -18.04 -21.91
N PHE A 292 -47.43 -17.48 -22.91
CA PHE A 292 -47.43 -16.05 -23.12
C PHE A 292 -48.69 -15.63 -23.88
N VAL A 293 -49.37 -14.60 -23.37
CA VAL A 293 -50.65 -14.13 -23.88
C VAL A 293 -50.62 -12.62 -24.10
N GLY A 294 -51.50 -12.12 -24.95
CA GLY A 294 -51.54 -10.72 -25.32
C GLY A 294 -50.36 -10.26 -26.20
N ARG A 295 -50.15 -8.98 -26.29
CA ARG A 295 -49.02 -8.40 -27.05
C ARG A 295 -47.77 -8.22 -26.21
N GLU A 296 -46.64 -8.24 -26.87
CA GLU A 296 -45.38 -7.81 -26.25
C GLU A 296 -45.36 -6.28 -26.08
N MET A 297 -44.79 -5.80 -24.98
CA MET A 297 -44.76 -4.40 -24.57
C MET A 297 -43.32 -3.99 -24.30
N LEU A 298 -42.95 -2.77 -24.62
CA LEU A 298 -41.73 -2.18 -24.06
C LEU A 298 -42.00 -1.67 -22.63
N GLY A 299 -40.95 -1.69 -21.79
CA GLY A 299 -41.11 -1.17 -20.44
C GLY A 299 -41.56 0.28 -20.39
N SER A 300 -41.19 1.09 -21.40
CA SER A 300 -41.67 2.47 -21.52
C SER A 300 -43.18 2.63 -21.71
N GLU A 301 -43.88 1.63 -22.16
CA GLU A 301 -45.34 1.64 -22.30
C GLU A 301 -46.05 1.44 -20.93
N LEU A 302 -45.33 0.93 -19.94
CA LEU A 302 -45.80 0.68 -18.56
C LEU A 302 -45.58 1.89 -17.62
N ASP A 303 -44.96 3.01 -18.11
CA ASP A 303 -44.67 4.17 -17.26
C ASP A 303 -45.93 4.69 -16.54
N LEU A 304 -45.83 4.83 -15.21
CA LEU A 304 -46.94 5.20 -14.33
C LEU A 304 -48.14 4.26 -14.28
N ALA A 305 -48.03 3.01 -14.80
CA ALA A 305 -49.04 1.97 -14.51
C ALA A 305 -49.17 1.77 -13.00
N LYS A 306 -50.35 1.30 -12.54
CA LYS A 306 -50.73 1.28 -11.13
C LYS A 306 -51.06 -0.12 -10.66
N PHE A 307 -50.48 -0.45 -9.51
CA PHE A 307 -50.73 -1.71 -8.79
C PHE A 307 -51.07 -1.42 -7.34
N GLU A 308 -51.69 -2.38 -6.69
CA GLU A 308 -52.03 -2.36 -5.26
C GLU A 308 -50.84 -2.87 -4.45
N HIS A 309 -50.62 -2.32 -3.25
CA HIS A 309 -49.65 -2.86 -2.33
C HIS A 309 -50.02 -4.29 -1.89
N PRO A 310 -49.07 -5.27 -1.91
CA PRO A 310 -49.42 -6.70 -1.70
C PRO A 310 -49.99 -7.00 -0.30
N LEU A 311 -49.84 -6.11 0.67
CA LEU A 311 -50.37 -6.21 2.02
C LEU A 311 -51.61 -5.33 2.26
N ALA A 312 -52.16 -4.66 1.23
CA ALA A 312 -53.26 -3.73 1.36
C ALA A 312 -54.54 -4.35 1.95
N HIS A 313 -54.84 -5.61 1.62
CA HIS A 313 -56.00 -6.32 2.21
C HIS A 313 -55.76 -6.75 3.63
N PHE A 314 -54.54 -7.08 4.01
CA PHE A 314 -54.18 -7.52 5.35
C PHE A 314 -54.19 -6.39 6.37
N ALA A 315 -53.63 -5.26 6.02
CA ALA A 315 -53.55 -4.06 6.89
C ALA A 315 -53.94 -2.78 6.10
N PRO A 316 -55.24 -2.63 5.81
CA PRO A 316 -55.75 -1.55 4.96
C PRO A 316 -55.48 -0.15 5.54
N GLU A 317 -55.41 -0.03 6.89
CA GLU A 317 -55.07 1.20 7.55
C GLU A 317 -53.64 1.68 7.30
N THR A 318 -52.72 0.76 6.94
CA THR A 318 -51.30 1.08 6.69
C THR A 318 -51.00 1.17 5.20
N TYR A 319 -51.62 0.26 4.41
CA TYR A 319 -51.25 0.08 3.04
C TYR A 319 -52.36 0.34 1.99
N GLY A 320 -53.63 0.50 2.47
CA GLY A 320 -54.80 0.58 1.59
C GLY A 320 -54.78 1.79 0.63
N ASP A 321 -54.30 2.92 1.10
CA ASP A 321 -54.20 4.13 0.28
C ASP A 321 -52.88 4.22 -0.54
N ARG A 322 -51.97 3.22 -0.43
CA ARG A 322 -50.65 3.25 -1.09
C ARG A 322 -50.73 2.62 -2.46
N THR A 323 -50.86 3.46 -3.50
CA THR A 323 -50.75 3.04 -4.90
C THR A 323 -49.31 2.82 -5.29
N ILE A 324 -48.99 1.67 -5.87
CA ILE A 324 -47.67 1.31 -6.40
C ILE A 324 -47.59 1.67 -7.87
N TYR A 325 -46.78 2.67 -8.21
CA TYR A 325 -46.57 3.10 -9.60
C TYR A 325 -45.41 2.37 -10.25
N VAL A 326 -45.49 2.12 -11.54
CA VAL A 326 -44.36 1.63 -12.33
C VAL A 326 -43.51 2.81 -12.77
N LEU A 327 -42.17 2.69 -12.60
CA LEU A 327 -41.17 3.70 -12.95
C LEU A 327 -40.17 3.12 -13.97
N GLU A 328 -39.73 3.95 -14.92
CA GLU A 328 -38.62 3.59 -15.80
C GLU A 328 -37.28 3.65 -15.07
N GLY A 329 -36.57 2.52 -14.96
CA GLY A 329 -35.28 2.41 -14.27
C GLY A 329 -34.24 1.70 -15.12
N ASN A 330 -33.18 2.41 -15.51
CA ASN A 330 -32.07 1.83 -16.28
C ASN A 330 -31.21 0.83 -15.46
N HIS A 331 -31.34 0.83 -14.14
CA HIS A 331 -30.69 -0.13 -13.23
C HIS A 331 -31.28 -1.54 -13.30
N VAL A 332 -32.46 -1.69 -13.88
CA VAL A 332 -33.07 -3.01 -14.08
C VAL A 332 -32.30 -3.77 -15.15
N THR A 333 -31.76 -4.95 -14.81
CA THR A 333 -30.93 -5.80 -15.66
C THR A 333 -31.64 -7.12 -16.01
N LEU A 334 -31.03 -7.93 -16.87
CA LEU A 334 -31.49 -9.26 -17.25
C LEU A 334 -30.75 -10.41 -16.55
N ASP A 335 -30.02 -10.11 -15.46
CA ASP A 335 -29.18 -11.10 -14.78
C ASP A 335 -29.99 -12.05 -13.88
N ALA A 336 -31.05 -11.54 -13.26
CA ALA A 336 -31.89 -12.31 -12.34
C ALA A 336 -33.27 -11.67 -12.10
N GLY A 337 -34.18 -12.44 -11.50
CA GLY A 337 -35.51 -11.99 -11.12
C GLY A 337 -36.51 -11.97 -12.26
N THR A 338 -37.48 -11.07 -12.23
CA THR A 338 -38.63 -11.03 -13.13
C THR A 338 -38.57 -9.88 -14.14
N GLY A 339 -37.58 -8.98 -14.03
CA GLY A 339 -37.53 -7.73 -14.75
C GLY A 339 -38.47 -6.63 -14.23
N CYS A 340 -39.33 -6.97 -13.26
CA CYS A 340 -40.09 -6.02 -12.45
C CYS A 340 -39.40 -5.95 -11.08
N VAL A 341 -38.76 -4.84 -10.77
CA VAL A 341 -37.95 -4.69 -9.55
C VAL A 341 -38.74 -3.98 -8.49
N HIS A 342 -38.86 -4.62 -7.32
CA HIS A 342 -39.40 -4.00 -6.10
C HIS A 342 -38.60 -2.75 -5.76
N THR A 343 -39.25 -1.62 -5.63
CA THR A 343 -38.61 -0.32 -5.47
C THR A 343 -39.10 0.36 -4.21
N ALA A 344 -38.18 0.49 -3.22
CA ALA A 344 -38.40 1.14 -1.93
C ALA A 344 -37.35 2.28 -1.74
N PRO A 345 -37.66 3.51 -2.08
CA PRO A 345 -36.72 4.64 -2.00
C PRO A 345 -36.07 4.86 -0.63
N GLY A 346 -36.72 4.37 0.43
CA GLY A 346 -36.18 4.39 1.78
C GLY A 346 -35.06 3.39 2.04
N HIS A 347 -34.90 2.38 1.18
CA HIS A 347 -34.01 1.23 1.42
C HIS A 347 -33.17 0.79 0.22
N GLY A 348 -33.05 1.65 -0.80
CA GLY A 348 -32.21 1.41 -1.98
C GLY A 348 -31.71 2.72 -2.58
N VAL A 349 -30.46 2.76 -3.00
CA VAL A 349 -29.87 3.96 -3.66
C VAL A 349 -30.44 4.12 -5.05
N ASP A 350 -30.44 3.09 -5.88
CA ASP A 350 -31.02 3.11 -7.22
C ASP A 350 -32.53 3.43 -7.17
N ASP A 351 -33.23 2.86 -6.18
CA ASP A 351 -34.65 3.10 -5.93
C ASP A 351 -34.90 4.59 -5.59
N PHE A 352 -34.03 5.17 -4.77
CA PHE A 352 -34.09 6.59 -4.42
C PHE A 352 -33.83 7.49 -5.63
N GLU A 353 -32.83 7.19 -6.46
CA GLU A 353 -32.47 8.00 -7.63
C GLU A 353 -33.57 7.98 -8.70
N VAL A 354 -34.16 6.80 -8.95
CA VAL A 354 -35.31 6.71 -9.87
C VAL A 354 -36.50 7.51 -9.37
N TYR A 355 -36.86 7.37 -8.08
CA TYR A 355 -37.93 8.19 -7.47
C TYR A 355 -37.63 9.69 -7.61
N LYS A 356 -36.42 10.15 -7.29
CA LYS A 356 -36.02 11.56 -7.40
C LYS A 356 -36.12 12.10 -8.82
N THR A 357 -35.84 11.29 -9.82
CA THR A 357 -36.00 11.66 -11.23
C THR A 357 -37.48 12.03 -11.53
N TYR A 358 -38.42 11.24 -11.03
CA TYR A 358 -39.85 11.51 -11.20
C TYR A 358 -40.36 12.66 -10.34
N GLU A 359 -39.88 12.80 -9.12
CA GLU A 359 -40.20 13.91 -8.22
C GLU A 359 -39.72 15.23 -8.81
N ASN A 360 -38.48 15.31 -9.26
CA ASN A 360 -37.91 16.51 -9.90
C ASN A 360 -38.62 16.88 -11.21
N ALA A 361 -39.11 15.88 -11.95
CA ALA A 361 -39.94 16.12 -13.14
C ALA A 361 -41.40 16.54 -12.83
N GLY A 362 -41.76 16.59 -11.54
CA GLY A 362 -43.13 16.94 -11.11
C GLY A 362 -44.17 15.85 -11.42
N LYS A 363 -43.75 14.63 -11.74
CA LYS A 363 -44.64 13.52 -12.09
C LYS A 363 -45.21 12.79 -10.85
N LEU A 364 -44.45 12.76 -9.74
CA LEU A 364 -44.83 12.10 -8.48
C LEU A 364 -44.43 12.95 -7.28
N HIS A 365 -45.23 12.91 -6.22
CA HIS A 365 -45.00 13.64 -4.98
C HIS A 365 -45.34 12.80 -3.74
N GLN A 366 -44.95 11.53 -3.75
CA GLN A 366 -45.19 10.66 -2.60
C GLN A 366 -44.06 10.79 -1.57
N PRO A 367 -44.32 10.73 -0.25
CA PRO A 367 -43.26 10.76 0.75
C PRO A 367 -42.42 9.49 0.69
N ILE A 368 -41.14 9.62 1.03
CA ILE A 368 -40.25 8.46 1.17
C ILE A 368 -40.64 7.70 2.44
N VAL A 369 -41.05 6.45 2.29
CA VAL A 369 -41.40 5.53 3.37
C VAL A 369 -40.14 4.83 3.84
N CYS A 370 -39.85 4.92 5.17
CA CYS A 370 -38.69 4.28 5.78
C CYS A 370 -39.09 3.74 7.17
N PRO A 371 -39.81 2.62 7.24
CA PRO A 371 -40.42 2.11 8.45
C PRO A 371 -39.43 1.36 9.36
N VAL A 372 -38.20 1.85 9.48
CA VAL A 372 -37.11 1.24 10.28
C VAL A 372 -36.41 2.33 11.07
N ASP A 373 -36.27 2.16 12.38
CA ASP A 373 -35.58 3.04 13.28
C ASP A 373 -34.03 2.92 13.18
N GLU A 374 -33.30 3.71 13.98
CA GLU A 374 -31.84 3.72 14.01
C GLU A 374 -31.24 2.38 14.42
N LYS A 375 -31.92 1.60 15.23
CA LYS A 375 -31.51 0.27 15.75
C LYS A 375 -31.93 -0.88 14.86
N GLY A 376 -32.65 -0.58 13.78
CA GLY A 376 -33.13 -1.61 12.86
C GLY A 376 -34.44 -2.29 13.28
N HIS A 377 -35.21 -1.63 14.15
CA HIS A 377 -36.56 -2.15 14.51
C HIS A 377 -37.61 -1.52 13.60
N MET A 378 -38.63 -2.31 13.29
CA MET A 378 -39.80 -1.86 12.56
C MET A 378 -40.60 -0.86 13.37
N THR A 379 -40.93 0.26 12.75
CA THR A 379 -41.79 1.31 13.33
C THR A 379 -43.28 1.07 13.03
N ALA A 380 -44.17 1.92 13.54
CA ALA A 380 -45.62 1.86 13.26
C ALA A 380 -45.93 1.99 11.73
N GLU A 381 -45.08 2.63 10.96
CA GLU A 381 -45.23 2.74 9.51
C GLU A 381 -45.14 1.38 8.79
N ALA A 382 -44.56 0.35 9.45
CA ALA A 382 -44.49 -1.02 8.94
C ALA A 382 -45.77 -1.84 9.22
N GLY A 383 -46.77 -1.27 9.91
CA GLY A 383 -47.97 -1.97 10.37
C GLY A 383 -47.80 -2.65 11.73
N GLU A 384 -48.86 -2.68 12.51
CA GLU A 384 -48.88 -3.17 13.89
C GLU A 384 -48.27 -4.57 14.08
N PHE A 385 -48.39 -5.46 13.10
CA PHE A 385 -47.90 -6.84 13.19
C PHE A 385 -46.38 -6.95 13.17
N LEU A 386 -45.67 -5.87 12.79
CA LEU A 386 -44.20 -5.80 12.70
C LEU A 386 -43.55 -4.88 13.75
N VAL A 387 -44.32 -3.99 14.40
CA VAL A 387 -43.79 -3.00 15.35
C VAL A 387 -42.85 -3.63 16.37
N GLY A 388 -41.67 -3.03 16.54
CA GLY A 388 -40.65 -3.42 17.51
C GLY A 388 -39.84 -4.68 17.16
N LYS A 389 -40.18 -5.39 16.07
CA LYS A 389 -39.34 -6.49 15.58
C LYS A 389 -38.12 -5.91 14.85
N THR A 390 -36.99 -6.58 15.01
CA THR A 390 -35.84 -6.29 14.13
C THR A 390 -36.17 -6.64 12.68
N ILE A 391 -35.49 -6.00 11.74
CA ILE A 391 -35.65 -6.29 10.29
C ILE A 391 -35.51 -7.81 10.00
N TRP A 392 -34.61 -8.49 10.68
CA TRP A 392 -34.38 -9.93 10.52
C TRP A 392 -35.53 -10.79 11.09
N GLU A 393 -36.09 -10.38 12.19
CA GLU A 393 -37.28 -11.02 12.77
C GLU A 393 -38.55 -10.73 11.95
N ALA A 394 -38.62 -9.63 11.24
CA ALA A 394 -39.72 -9.24 10.38
C ALA A 394 -39.85 -10.07 9.09
N GLU A 395 -38.75 -10.64 8.59
CA GLU A 395 -38.75 -11.44 7.35
C GLU A 395 -39.75 -12.59 7.38
N GLY A 396 -39.78 -13.35 8.48
CA GLY A 396 -40.72 -14.48 8.65
C GLY A 396 -42.18 -14.08 8.59
N PRO A 397 -42.61 -13.14 9.45
CA PRO A 397 -43.98 -12.60 9.41
C PRO A 397 -44.40 -12.03 8.06
N VAL A 398 -43.55 -11.25 7.39
CA VAL A 398 -43.84 -10.71 6.04
C VAL A 398 -44.10 -11.83 5.04
N ILE A 399 -43.20 -12.83 4.99
CA ILE A 399 -43.33 -13.97 4.06
C ILE A 399 -44.60 -14.78 4.38
N SER A 400 -44.88 -15.01 5.64
CA SER A 400 -46.09 -15.79 6.03
C SER A 400 -47.39 -15.06 5.73
N THR A 401 -47.44 -13.74 5.93
CA THR A 401 -48.58 -12.91 5.58
C THR A 401 -48.80 -12.88 4.06
N LEU A 402 -47.73 -12.68 3.27
CA LEU A 402 -47.83 -12.75 1.81
C LEU A 402 -48.35 -14.11 1.30
N ALA A 403 -47.95 -15.19 1.95
CA ALA A 403 -48.46 -16.53 1.63
C ALA A 403 -49.94 -16.69 2.00
N HIS A 404 -50.35 -16.20 3.17
CA HIS A 404 -51.76 -16.22 3.63
C HIS A 404 -52.67 -15.42 2.68
N GLU A 405 -52.21 -14.23 2.27
CA GLU A 405 -52.96 -13.37 1.32
C GLU A 405 -52.88 -13.87 -0.14
N GLY A 406 -52.25 -15.02 -0.39
CA GLY A 406 -52.07 -15.54 -1.75
C GLY A 406 -51.20 -14.67 -2.64
N ARG A 407 -50.35 -13.82 -2.06
CA ARG A 407 -49.44 -12.88 -2.77
C ARG A 407 -48.03 -13.43 -2.97
N LEU A 408 -47.67 -14.51 -2.27
CA LEU A 408 -46.37 -15.19 -2.45
C LEU A 408 -46.45 -16.20 -3.60
N LEU A 409 -45.77 -15.95 -4.71
CA LEU A 409 -45.74 -16.88 -5.85
C LEU A 409 -44.63 -17.94 -5.66
N GLY A 410 -43.50 -17.60 -5.11
CA GLY A 410 -42.38 -18.51 -4.90
C GLY A 410 -41.40 -18.04 -3.84
N LYS A 411 -40.64 -19.01 -3.31
CA LYS A 411 -39.60 -18.76 -2.31
C LYS A 411 -38.44 -19.72 -2.49
N LYS A 412 -37.24 -19.20 -2.47
CA LYS A 412 -35.99 -20.00 -2.43
C LYS A 412 -34.92 -19.35 -1.55
N SER A 413 -33.81 -19.99 -1.41
CA SER A 413 -32.65 -19.46 -0.66
C SER A 413 -31.53 -19.08 -1.63
N LEU A 414 -30.94 -17.91 -1.44
CA LEU A 414 -29.84 -17.41 -2.27
C LEU A 414 -28.59 -17.19 -1.43
N HIS A 415 -27.44 -17.58 -1.98
CA HIS A 415 -26.13 -17.21 -1.45
C HIS A 415 -25.56 -16.05 -2.28
N HIS A 416 -25.24 -14.95 -1.62
CA HIS A 416 -24.72 -13.76 -2.30
C HIS A 416 -23.80 -12.96 -1.39
N GLN A 417 -23.03 -12.04 -1.98
CA GLN A 417 -22.22 -11.09 -1.25
C GLN A 417 -23.13 -10.03 -0.61
N TYR A 418 -23.00 -9.83 0.71
CA TYR A 418 -23.80 -8.87 1.47
C TYR A 418 -22.90 -7.87 2.19
N ALA A 419 -23.29 -6.60 2.18
CA ALA A 419 -22.56 -5.51 2.81
C ALA A 419 -22.56 -5.64 4.33
N HIS A 420 -21.39 -5.52 4.96
CA HIS A 420 -21.18 -5.55 6.40
C HIS A 420 -20.39 -4.33 6.85
N CYS A 421 -20.65 -3.86 8.05
CA CYS A 421 -19.88 -2.80 8.67
C CYS A 421 -18.41 -3.26 8.87
N TRP A 422 -17.48 -2.48 8.40
CA TRP A 422 -16.04 -2.76 8.51
C TRP A 422 -15.56 -2.92 9.96
N ARG A 423 -16.29 -2.32 10.92
CA ARG A 423 -15.89 -2.31 12.33
C ARG A 423 -16.55 -3.40 13.17
N CYS A 424 -17.89 -3.38 13.30
CA CYS A 424 -18.60 -4.37 14.10
C CYS A 424 -18.84 -5.70 13.36
N LYS A 425 -18.58 -5.73 12.06
CA LYS A 425 -18.77 -6.91 11.18
C LYS A 425 -20.21 -7.39 11.06
N GLN A 426 -21.18 -6.59 11.52
CA GLN A 426 -22.62 -6.89 11.36
C GLN A 426 -23.11 -6.45 9.98
N PRO A 427 -24.15 -7.09 9.45
CA PRO A 427 -24.78 -6.68 8.20
C PRO A 427 -25.27 -5.24 8.28
N VAL A 428 -25.16 -4.50 7.19
CA VAL A 428 -25.69 -3.15 7.05
C VAL A 428 -26.90 -3.12 6.14
N ILE A 429 -27.70 -2.05 6.24
CA ILE A 429 -28.86 -1.80 5.40
C ILE A 429 -28.73 -0.46 4.70
N TYR A 430 -29.55 -0.22 3.69
CA TYR A 430 -29.85 1.12 3.25
C TYR A 430 -31.01 1.70 4.09
N ARG A 431 -30.84 2.94 4.55
CA ARG A 431 -31.86 3.66 5.35
C ARG A 431 -31.91 5.11 4.90
N ALA A 432 -33.09 5.58 4.49
CA ALA A 432 -33.29 7.01 4.19
C ALA A 432 -33.35 7.80 5.50
N THR A 433 -32.40 8.69 5.66
CA THR A 433 -32.30 9.57 6.84
C THR A 433 -31.74 10.92 6.43
N ASP A 434 -32.03 11.95 7.23
CA ASP A 434 -31.49 13.29 7.01
C ASP A 434 -30.00 13.28 7.36
N GLN A 435 -29.16 13.57 6.37
CA GLN A 435 -27.71 13.56 6.49
C GLN A 435 -27.12 14.81 5.81
N TRP A 436 -25.86 15.10 6.13
CA TRP A 436 -25.09 16.10 5.44
C TRP A 436 -24.28 15.47 4.30
N PHE A 437 -24.29 16.12 3.15
CA PHE A 437 -23.63 15.66 1.94
C PHE A 437 -22.71 16.71 1.36
N ALA A 438 -21.59 16.24 0.78
CA ALA A 438 -20.82 17.02 -0.17
C ALA A 438 -21.24 16.64 -1.60
N SER A 439 -21.69 17.59 -2.39
CA SER A 439 -22.06 17.41 -3.79
C SER A 439 -20.80 17.20 -4.63
N ILE A 440 -20.65 15.99 -5.17
CA ILE A 440 -19.52 15.67 -6.06
C ILE A 440 -19.78 16.15 -7.49
N ASN A 441 -21.02 16.16 -7.93
CA ASN A 441 -21.40 16.56 -9.29
C ASN A 441 -20.92 17.95 -9.65
N ASP A 442 -20.91 18.89 -8.71
CA ASP A 442 -20.60 20.31 -8.95
C ASP A 442 -19.12 20.59 -9.24
N PHE A 443 -18.23 19.65 -8.87
CA PHE A 443 -16.78 19.76 -9.14
C PHE A 443 -16.15 18.49 -9.72
N ARG A 444 -16.95 17.48 -10.13
CA ARG A 444 -16.49 16.21 -10.69
C ARG A 444 -15.49 16.37 -11.83
N ASP A 445 -15.80 17.23 -12.82
CA ASP A 445 -14.94 17.44 -13.97
C ASP A 445 -13.56 18.01 -13.58
N LYS A 446 -13.53 18.86 -12.56
CA LYS A 446 -12.27 19.39 -12.00
C LYS A 446 -11.50 18.27 -11.30
N ALA A 447 -12.19 17.38 -10.59
CA ALA A 447 -11.56 16.25 -9.92
C ALA A 447 -10.99 15.24 -10.92
N LEU A 448 -11.70 14.92 -12.00
CA LEU A 448 -11.21 14.06 -13.08
C LEU A 448 -9.98 14.66 -13.76
N LYS A 449 -10.01 15.99 -14.05
CA LYS A 449 -8.83 16.68 -14.57
C LYS A 449 -7.64 16.63 -13.61
N ALA A 450 -7.85 16.77 -12.32
CA ALA A 450 -6.78 16.69 -11.32
C ALA A 450 -6.15 15.29 -11.26
N VAL A 451 -6.92 14.22 -11.55
CA VAL A 451 -6.37 12.87 -11.74
C VAL A 451 -5.50 12.81 -12.99
N ASP A 452 -5.97 13.38 -14.12
CA ASP A 452 -5.18 13.41 -15.37
C ASP A 452 -3.85 14.16 -15.21
N ASP A 453 -3.83 15.20 -14.38
CA ASP A 453 -2.65 16.03 -14.10
C ASP A 453 -1.68 15.38 -13.08
N THR A 454 -2.03 14.24 -12.46
CA THR A 454 -1.26 13.55 -11.41
C THR A 454 -0.47 12.37 -11.99
N ARG A 455 0.81 12.22 -11.57
CA ARG A 455 1.62 11.03 -11.92
C ARG A 455 1.26 9.86 -11.01
N PHE A 456 0.83 8.73 -11.59
CA PHE A 456 0.56 7.47 -10.87
C PHE A 456 1.65 6.43 -11.12
N ILE A 457 2.09 5.79 -10.03
CA ILE A 457 3.08 4.72 -10.02
C ILE A 457 2.50 3.57 -9.17
N PRO A 458 2.16 2.42 -9.77
CA PRO A 458 2.09 2.15 -11.22
C PRO A 458 0.94 2.90 -11.92
N SER A 459 1.02 2.96 -13.26
CA SER A 459 0.09 3.75 -14.09
C SER A 459 -1.39 3.33 -13.97
N TRP A 460 -1.69 2.07 -13.65
CA TRP A 460 -3.07 1.59 -13.47
C TRP A 460 -3.83 2.34 -12.33
N GLY A 461 -3.08 2.95 -11.40
CA GLY A 461 -3.67 3.78 -10.33
C GLY A 461 -4.50 4.94 -10.86
N HIS A 462 -4.12 5.52 -12.02
CA HIS A 462 -4.87 6.55 -12.72
C HIS A 462 -6.29 6.07 -13.05
N ASP A 463 -6.41 5.01 -13.85
CA ASP A 463 -7.72 4.53 -14.31
C ASP A 463 -8.60 4.10 -13.15
N ARG A 464 -7.99 3.53 -12.11
CA ARG A 464 -8.71 3.11 -10.91
C ARG A 464 -9.32 4.32 -10.17
N LEU A 465 -8.56 5.37 -9.90
CA LEU A 465 -9.06 6.55 -9.21
C LEU A 465 -10.02 7.33 -10.10
N TYR A 466 -9.71 7.49 -11.39
CA TYR A 466 -10.54 8.15 -12.37
C TYR A 466 -11.94 7.55 -12.44
N ASN A 467 -12.05 6.22 -12.62
CA ASN A 467 -13.34 5.54 -12.67
C ASN A 467 -14.11 5.66 -11.35
N MET A 468 -13.43 5.57 -10.22
CA MET A 468 -14.07 5.73 -8.91
C MET A 468 -14.66 7.13 -8.72
N ILE A 469 -14.04 8.19 -9.25
CA ILE A 469 -14.55 9.57 -9.17
C ILE A 469 -15.66 9.78 -10.21
N ARG A 470 -15.50 9.25 -11.42
CA ARG A 470 -16.50 9.37 -12.48
C ARG A 470 -17.86 8.83 -12.02
N ASP A 471 -17.85 7.68 -11.37
CA ASP A 471 -19.06 6.95 -10.97
C ASP A 471 -19.50 7.26 -9.52
N ARG A 472 -18.78 8.16 -8.83
CA ARG A 472 -19.06 8.48 -7.43
C ARG A 472 -20.34 9.28 -7.28
N GLN A 473 -21.17 8.86 -6.34
CA GLN A 473 -22.30 9.65 -5.84
C GLN A 473 -21.85 10.70 -4.82
N ASP A 474 -22.78 11.56 -4.39
CA ASP A 474 -22.50 12.54 -3.35
C ASP A 474 -21.98 11.86 -2.07
N TRP A 475 -21.04 12.51 -1.42
CA TRP A 475 -20.40 12.00 -0.24
C TRP A 475 -21.21 12.32 1.02
N CYS A 476 -21.76 11.30 1.69
CA CYS A 476 -22.38 11.44 3.01
C CYS A 476 -21.28 11.68 4.05
N ILE A 477 -21.18 12.93 4.54
CA ILE A 477 -20.12 13.37 5.46
C ILE A 477 -20.52 13.35 6.93
N SER A 478 -21.80 13.14 7.28
CA SER A 478 -22.24 13.12 8.67
C SER A 478 -22.17 11.73 9.29
N ARG A 479 -21.76 11.69 10.57
CA ARG A 479 -21.72 10.48 11.40
C ARG A 479 -22.35 10.78 12.76
N GLN A 480 -23.21 9.85 13.24
CA GLN A 480 -23.91 9.94 14.52
C GLN A 480 -23.01 9.48 15.66
N ARG A 481 -21.87 10.20 15.83
CA ARG A 481 -20.81 9.92 16.79
C ARG A 481 -20.44 11.18 17.56
N SER A 482 -19.66 11.02 18.65
CA SER A 482 -19.21 12.14 19.47
C SER A 482 -17.72 12.39 19.37
N TRP A 483 -16.91 11.38 19.02
CA TRP A 483 -15.48 11.49 18.90
C TRP A 483 -15.06 11.80 17.45
N GLY A 484 -14.88 13.07 17.15
CA GLY A 484 -14.50 13.61 15.84
C GLY A 484 -14.73 15.09 15.76
N VAL A 485 -14.48 15.68 14.59
CA VAL A 485 -14.73 17.07 14.30
C VAL A 485 -16.23 17.28 14.05
N PRO A 486 -16.92 18.14 14.82
CA PRO A 486 -18.36 18.35 14.67
C PRO A 486 -18.68 19.07 13.37
N ILE A 487 -19.85 18.79 12.81
CA ILE A 487 -20.39 19.60 11.71
C ILE A 487 -20.84 20.96 12.27
N PRO A 488 -20.23 22.07 11.84
CA PRO A 488 -20.40 23.39 12.49
C PRO A 488 -21.69 24.09 12.03
N ALA A 489 -22.82 23.40 12.14
CA ALA A 489 -24.14 23.89 11.77
C ALA A 489 -24.99 24.28 12.99
N PHE A 490 -25.68 25.38 12.89
CA PHE A 490 -26.66 25.84 13.89
C PHE A 490 -28.07 25.73 13.33
N TYR A 491 -29.05 25.55 14.17
CA TYR A 491 -30.47 25.55 13.81
C TYR A 491 -31.17 26.68 14.56
N CYS A 492 -31.97 27.46 13.83
CA CYS A 492 -32.84 28.46 14.44
C CYS A 492 -34.06 27.75 15.03
N ASP A 493 -34.32 27.98 16.31
CA ASP A 493 -35.45 27.38 17.01
C ASP A 493 -36.79 27.98 16.55
N ASP A 494 -36.80 29.21 16.01
CA ASP A 494 -38.03 29.90 15.56
C ASP A 494 -38.49 29.43 14.17
N CYS A 495 -37.57 29.10 13.25
CA CYS A 495 -37.92 28.72 11.87
C CYS A 495 -37.45 27.32 11.45
N GLY A 496 -36.71 26.63 12.30
CA GLY A 496 -36.18 25.25 12.05
C GLY A 496 -35.12 25.17 10.96
N LYS A 497 -34.67 26.27 10.35
CA LYS A 497 -33.66 26.22 9.28
C LYS A 497 -32.26 26.13 9.85
N TRP A 498 -31.42 25.32 9.19
CA TRP A 498 -30.00 25.27 9.47
C TRP A 498 -29.23 26.48 8.94
N ILE A 499 -28.14 26.80 9.59
CA ILE A 499 -27.34 27.99 9.36
C ILE A 499 -25.86 27.60 9.32
N ILE A 500 -25.21 27.90 8.21
CA ILE A 500 -23.74 27.88 8.00
C ILE A 500 -23.44 29.13 7.19
N THR A 501 -22.70 30.08 7.77
CA THR A 501 -22.31 31.33 7.09
C THR A 501 -20.82 31.59 7.29
N PRO A 502 -20.17 32.41 6.44
CA PRO A 502 -18.76 32.77 6.65
C PRO A 502 -18.48 33.34 8.06
N GLU A 503 -19.40 34.07 8.66
CA GLU A 503 -19.26 34.64 10.01
C GLU A 503 -19.31 33.57 11.10
N THR A 504 -20.29 32.64 11.00
CA THR A 504 -20.40 31.55 11.99
C THR A 504 -19.22 30.58 11.89
N MET A 505 -18.77 30.25 10.67
CA MET A 505 -17.60 29.41 10.45
C MET A 505 -16.36 30.04 11.05
N LYS A 506 -16.06 31.30 10.73
CA LYS A 506 -14.89 32.01 11.27
C LYS A 506 -14.87 32.00 12.80
N LYS A 507 -16.03 32.26 13.44
CA LYS A 507 -16.12 32.26 14.89
C LYS A 507 -15.82 30.89 15.50
N VAL A 508 -16.35 29.83 14.90
CA VAL A 508 -16.10 28.43 15.36
C VAL A 508 -14.64 28.06 15.15
N GLU A 509 -14.05 28.37 13.99
CA GLU A 509 -12.65 28.12 13.69
C GLU A 509 -11.71 28.81 14.72
N GLU A 510 -11.97 30.10 15.05
CA GLU A 510 -11.16 30.83 16.03
C GLU A 510 -11.24 30.24 17.45
N ILE A 511 -12.36 29.61 17.82
CA ILE A 511 -12.52 28.94 19.11
C ILE A 511 -11.81 27.60 19.07
N VAL A 512 -12.03 26.82 18.01
CA VAL A 512 -11.42 25.48 17.88
C VAL A 512 -9.91 25.56 17.75
N GLU A 513 -9.35 26.56 17.06
CA GLU A 513 -7.89 26.79 17.01
C GLU A 513 -7.25 26.92 18.40
N LYS A 514 -8.00 27.42 19.38
CA LYS A 514 -7.51 27.65 20.76
C LYS A 514 -7.83 26.52 21.71
N GLU A 515 -9.00 25.92 21.60
CA GLU A 515 -9.59 25.01 22.59
C GLU A 515 -9.79 23.58 22.07
N GLY A 516 -9.63 23.36 20.77
CA GLY A 516 -9.98 22.12 20.11
C GLY A 516 -11.50 21.94 19.97
N THR A 517 -11.91 20.85 19.32
CA THR A 517 -13.34 20.56 19.06
C THR A 517 -14.13 20.15 20.30
N ASP A 518 -13.51 19.92 21.45
CA ASP A 518 -14.21 19.78 22.73
C ASP A 518 -15.04 21.03 23.05
N ALA A 519 -14.63 22.21 22.57
CA ALA A 519 -15.37 23.48 22.70
C ALA A 519 -16.81 23.39 22.16
N TRP A 520 -17.03 22.64 21.07
CA TRP A 520 -18.35 22.44 20.48
C TRP A 520 -19.34 21.81 21.48
N TRP A 521 -18.85 20.91 22.30
CA TRP A 521 -19.66 20.20 23.30
C TRP A 521 -19.71 20.91 24.64
N ALA A 522 -18.72 21.73 24.96
CA ALA A 522 -18.63 22.47 26.22
C ALA A 522 -19.42 23.78 26.23
N HIS A 523 -19.42 24.52 25.13
CA HIS A 523 -20.06 25.84 25.01
C HIS A 523 -21.51 25.74 24.54
N SER A 524 -22.34 26.76 24.85
CA SER A 524 -23.70 26.91 24.29
C SER A 524 -23.64 27.32 22.82
N ALA A 525 -24.76 27.26 22.09
CA ALA A 525 -24.84 27.79 20.73
C ALA A 525 -24.52 29.28 20.65
N GLU A 526 -25.00 30.05 21.61
CA GLU A 526 -24.81 31.51 21.68
C GLU A 526 -23.35 31.89 21.92
N GLU A 527 -22.59 31.10 22.67
CA GLU A 527 -21.15 31.33 22.92
C GLU A 527 -20.31 31.04 21.67
N LEU A 528 -20.77 30.12 20.85
CA LEU A 528 -20.10 29.72 19.59
C LEU A 528 -20.50 30.62 18.41
N LEU A 529 -21.54 31.44 18.52
CA LEU A 529 -21.98 32.39 17.51
C LEU A 529 -21.35 33.77 17.71
N PRO A 530 -21.26 34.61 16.67
CA PRO A 530 -20.90 36.02 16.81
C PRO A 530 -21.84 36.74 17.76
N GLU A 531 -21.34 37.75 18.51
CA GLU A 531 -22.13 38.51 19.44
C GLU A 531 -23.32 39.22 18.73
N GLY A 532 -24.53 39.04 19.26
CA GLY A 532 -25.75 39.59 18.68
C GLY A 532 -26.19 38.96 17.37
N PHE A 533 -25.72 37.77 17.03
CA PHE A 533 -26.09 37.06 15.82
C PHE A 533 -27.63 36.85 15.73
N LYS A 534 -28.16 37.03 14.53
CA LYS A 534 -29.57 36.81 14.21
C LYS A 534 -29.71 35.87 13.04
N CYS A 535 -30.71 35.00 13.10
CA CYS A 535 -31.03 34.11 12.02
C CYS A 535 -31.18 34.84 10.68
N PRO A 536 -30.42 34.52 9.64
CA PRO A 536 -30.53 35.20 8.33
C PRO A 536 -31.87 34.95 7.63
N HIS A 537 -32.64 33.94 8.08
CA HIS A 537 -33.93 33.60 7.47
C HIS A 537 -35.14 34.24 8.13
N CYS A 538 -35.15 34.43 9.44
CA CYS A 538 -36.30 34.93 10.17
C CYS A 538 -35.98 36.02 11.20
N GLY A 539 -34.70 36.29 11.47
CA GLY A 539 -34.27 37.27 12.48
C GLY A 539 -34.32 36.74 13.93
N GLY A 540 -34.63 35.47 14.16
CA GLY A 540 -34.66 34.82 15.46
C GLY A 540 -33.30 34.82 16.15
N THR A 541 -33.30 34.63 17.49
CA THR A 541 -32.09 34.73 18.32
C THR A 541 -31.82 33.50 19.18
N HIS A 542 -32.63 32.44 19.04
CA HIS A 542 -32.45 31.18 19.76
C HIS A 542 -31.98 30.11 18.82
N PHE A 543 -30.94 29.40 19.24
CA PHE A 543 -30.28 28.45 18.38
C PHE A 543 -29.89 27.16 19.15
N HIS A 544 -29.88 26.05 18.41
CA HIS A 544 -29.23 24.83 18.87
C HIS A 544 -28.20 24.34 17.85
N LYS A 545 -27.29 23.41 18.27
CA LYS A 545 -26.16 22.95 17.48
C LYS A 545 -26.45 21.60 16.85
N GLU A 546 -25.82 21.33 15.69
CA GLU A 546 -25.75 19.99 15.15
C GLU A 546 -25.04 19.05 16.14
N LYS A 547 -25.43 17.78 16.13
CA LYS A 547 -24.87 16.74 17.02
C LYS A 547 -23.97 15.77 16.27
N ASP A 548 -24.06 15.75 14.94
CA ASP A 548 -23.26 14.85 14.12
C ASP A 548 -21.83 15.37 13.97
N ILE A 549 -20.91 14.44 13.80
CA ILE A 549 -19.52 14.75 13.46
C ILE A 549 -19.27 14.49 11.97
N MET A 550 -18.15 15.01 11.45
CA MET A 550 -17.71 14.69 10.09
C MET A 550 -17.23 13.24 9.98
N ASP A 551 -17.24 12.75 8.77
CA ASP A 551 -16.62 11.46 8.39
C ASP A 551 -15.12 11.55 8.63
N VAL A 552 -14.52 10.54 9.26
CA VAL A 552 -13.07 10.48 9.50
C VAL A 552 -12.22 10.58 8.22
N TRP A 553 -12.78 10.20 7.07
CA TRP A 553 -12.13 10.43 5.78
C TRP A 553 -12.08 11.90 5.36
N PHE A 554 -12.89 12.74 5.96
CA PHE A 554 -12.81 14.20 5.81
C PHE A 554 -11.64 14.74 6.63
N ASP A 555 -11.44 14.25 7.86
CA ASP A 555 -10.34 14.63 8.75
C ASP A 555 -8.99 14.34 8.07
N SER A 556 -8.72 13.07 7.75
CA SER A 556 -7.47 12.69 7.07
C SER A 556 -7.37 13.28 5.66
N GLY A 557 -8.51 13.44 4.97
CA GLY A 557 -8.58 14.03 3.63
C GLY A 557 -8.26 15.52 3.58
N SER A 558 -8.34 16.26 4.70
CA SER A 558 -8.05 17.70 4.79
C SER A 558 -6.70 18.03 5.44
N THR A 559 -5.91 17.01 5.82
CA THR A 559 -4.58 17.21 6.44
C THR A 559 -3.62 18.08 5.62
N TRP A 560 -3.76 18.06 4.28
CA TRP A 560 -2.99 18.92 3.38
C TRP A 560 -3.17 20.42 3.72
N ASN A 561 -4.33 20.83 4.24
CA ASN A 561 -4.61 22.23 4.56
C ASN A 561 -3.83 22.71 5.79
N GLY A 562 -3.82 21.92 6.88
CA GLY A 562 -3.14 22.31 8.12
C GLY A 562 -1.66 21.94 8.16
N VAL A 563 -1.23 20.92 7.39
CA VAL A 563 0.16 20.45 7.41
C VAL A 563 0.99 21.08 6.29
N LEU A 564 0.47 21.11 5.05
CA LEU A 564 1.22 21.58 3.88
C LEU A 564 0.97 23.04 3.54
N ARG A 565 -0.31 23.49 3.58
CA ARG A 565 -0.70 24.81 3.12
C ARG A 565 -0.55 25.88 4.22
N TYR A 566 -0.96 25.56 5.43
CA TYR A 566 -0.95 26.46 6.58
C TYR A 566 -0.26 25.80 7.80
N PRO A 567 1.03 25.48 7.68
CA PRO A 567 1.76 24.83 8.76
C PRO A 567 1.87 25.75 9.99
N HIS A 568 1.64 25.23 11.19
CA HIS A 568 1.81 25.96 12.44
C HIS A 568 3.15 25.68 13.13
N GLU A 569 3.76 24.51 12.83
CA GLU A 569 5.06 24.16 13.34
C GLU A 569 6.20 24.78 12.51
N GLU A 570 7.26 25.24 13.17
CA GLU A 570 8.41 25.85 12.48
C GLU A 570 9.12 24.87 11.55
N SER A 571 9.20 23.59 11.93
CA SER A 571 9.82 22.53 11.13
C SER A 571 9.04 22.17 9.86
N TRP A 572 7.77 22.57 9.72
CA TRP A 572 6.92 22.29 8.57
C TRP A 572 6.90 23.41 7.53
N LYS A 573 7.47 24.59 7.84
CA LYS A 573 7.32 25.81 6.99
C LYS A 573 7.87 25.66 5.57
N ASP A 574 8.83 24.75 5.35
CA ASP A 574 9.41 24.51 4.04
C ASP A 574 8.68 23.40 3.25
N MET A 575 7.58 22.85 3.82
CA MET A 575 6.75 21.88 3.11
C MET A 575 6.02 22.53 1.95
N SER A 576 6.06 21.89 0.78
CA SER A 576 5.40 22.37 -0.42
C SER A 576 3.94 21.87 -0.51
N TYR A 577 3.07 22.74 -1.05
CA TYR A 577 1.73 22.37 -1.46
C TYR A 577 1.50 22.76 -2.93
N PRO A 578 1.12 21.81 -3.81
CA PRO A 578 1.02 20.35 -3.59
C PRO A 578 2.36 19.73 -3.19
N CYS A 579 2.33 18.65 -2.38
CA CYS A 579 3.54 17.90 -2.05
C CYS A 579 4.01 17.04 -3.23
N ASP A 580 5.24 16.52 -3.14
CA ASP A 580 5.82 15.75 -4.24
C ASP A 580 5.25 14.34 -4.34
N LEU A 581 4.98 13.68 -3.20
CA LEU A 581 4.59 12.28 -3.18
C LEU A 581 3.58 11.93 -2.08
N TYR A 582 2.51 11.21 -2.46
CA TYR A 582 1.68 10.37 -1.58
C TYR A 582 2.04 8.91 -1.82
N LEU A 583 2.20 8.13 -0.74
CA LEU A 583 2.52 6.70 -0.84
C LEU A 583 1.65 5.91 0.14
N GLU A 584 0.77 5.04 -0.37
CA GLU A 584 -0.06 4.14 0.44
C GLU A 584 -0.40 2.83 -0.30
N GLY A 585 -1.15 1.97 0.38
CA GLY A 585 -1.68 0.75 -0.21
C GLY A 585 -2.76 0.98 -1.26
N SER A 586 -3.02 -0.04 -2.05
CA SER A 586 -3.99 0.02 -3.17
C SER A 586 -5.45 0.24 -2.72
N ASP A 587 -5.78 -0.02 -1.46
CA ASP A 587 -7.08 0.29 -0.85
C ASP A 587 -7.32 1.80 -0.72
N GLN A 588 -6.26 2.61 -0.66
CA GLN A 588 -6.35 4.05 -0.47
C GLN A 588 -6.83 4.82 -1.72
N HIS A 589 -7.00 4.15 -2.86
CA HIS A 589 -7.73 4.72 -3.99
C HIS A 589 -9.21 4.97 -3.67
N ARG A 590 -9.79 4.22 -2.72
CA ARG A 590 -11.13 4.46 -2.17
C ARG A 590 -11.11 5.13 -0.78
N GLY A 591 -9.94 5.42 -0.25
CA GLY A 591 -9.71 6.04 1.04
C GLY A 591 -9.01 7.39 0.89
N TRP A 592 -7.81 7.50 1.45
CA TRP A 592 -7.08 8.76 1.61
C TRP A 592 -6.68 9.46 0.30
N PHE A 593 -6.25 8.73 -0.73
CA PHE A 593 -5.97 9.34 -2.04
C PHE A 593 -7.19 10.06 -2.60
N HIS A 594 -8.36 9.44 -2.42
CA HIS A 594 -9.63 9.92 -2.93
C HIS A 594 -10.15 11.10 -2.11
N SER A 595 -10.23 10.98 -0.77
CA SER A 595 -10.75 12.04 0.09
C SER A 595 -9.88 13.30 0.03
N SER A 596 -8.53 13.14 0.05
CA SER A 596 -7.58 14.25 -0.11
C SER A 596 -7.74 14.98 -1.45
N LEU A 597 -7.92 14.24 -2.54
CA LEU A 597 -8.16 14.83 -3.86
C LEU A 597 -9.46 15.63 -3.87
N LEU A 598 -10.56 15.04 -3.38
CA LEU A 598 -11.87 15.67 -3.43
C LEU A 598 -11.91 16.98 -2.62
N THR A 599 -11.39 16.97 -1.39
CA THR A 599 -11.34 18.16 -0.53
C THR A 599 -10.45 19.25 -1.13
N SER A 600 -9.26 18.88 -1.63
CA SER A 600 -8.35 19.84 -2.25
C SER A 600 -8.91 20.42 -3.55
N VAL A 601 -9.50 19.59 -4.42
CA VAL A 601 -10.11 20.07 -5.67
C VAL A 601 -11.32 20.96 -5.40
N ALA A 602 -12.17 20.60 -4.43
CA ALA A 602 -13.32 21.41 -4.06
C ALA A 602 -12.88 22.83 -3.61
N VAL A 603 -11.80 22.92 -2.85
CA VAL A 603 -11.29 24.21 -2.33
C VAL A 603 -10.37 24.91 -3.33
N ASN A 604 -9.37 24.23 -3.88
CA ASN A 604 -8.26 24.83 -4.63
C ASN A 604 -8.29 24.52 -6.14
N GLY A 605 -9.08 23.57 -6.60
CA GLY A 605 -9.19 23.19 -8.01
C GLY A 605 -8.10 22.25 -8.53
N HIS A 606 -7.21 21.73 -7.67
CA HIS A 606 -6.14 20.80 -8.03
C HIS A 606 -5.88 19.76 -6.93
N ALA A 607 -5.18 18.68 -7.26
CA ALA A 607 -4.75 17.65 -6.31
C ALA A 607 -3.78 18.22 -5.26
N PRO A 608 -3.73 17.65 -4.03
CA PRO A 608 -2.78 18.05 -3.00
C PRO A 608 -1.39 17.43 -3.19
N TYR A 609 -1.22 16.61 -4.20
CA TYR A 609 -0.01 15.84 -4.51
C TYR A 609 0.32 15.91 -6.02
N LYS A 610 1.61 15.81 -6.35
CA LYS A 610 2.10 15.73 -7.74
C LYS A 610 2.15 14.30 -8.25
N ALA A 611 2.45 13.35 -7.35
CA ALA A 611 2.53 11.93 -7.65
C ALA A 611 1.91 11.06 -6.56
N VAL A 612 1.38 9.90 -6.99
CA VAL A 612 0.84 8.84 -6.14
C VAL A 612 1.60 7.55 -6.42
N LEU A 613 2.26 7.01 -5.39
CA LEU A 613 2.91 5.71 -5.42
C LEU A 613 2.06 4.70 -4.64
N THR A 614 1.76 3.57 -5.25
CA THR A 614 0.87 2.57 -4.69
C THR A 614 1.58 1.24 -4.46
N HIS A 615 1.43 0.67 -3.27
CA HIS A 615 1.86 -0.70 -3.00
C HIS A 615 0.67 -1.66 -2.86
N GLY A 616 0.92 -2.96 -3.10
CA GLY A 616 -0.05 -4.03 -2.89
C GLY A 616 -0.23 -4.40 -1.42
N PHE A 617 -1.02 -5.44 -1.16
CA PHE A 617 -1.24 -6.00 0.17
C PHE A 617 -0.16 -6.99 0.57
N THR A 618 0.00 -7.18 1.87
CA THR A 618 0.83 -8.26 2.41
C THR A 618 -0.01 -9.53 2.60
N MET A 619 0.46 -10.63 1.98
CA MET A 619 -0.16 -11.94 1.99
C MET A 619 0.70 -12.94 2.76
N ASP A 620 0.12 -14.06 3.19
CA ASP A 620 0.90 -15.17 3.73
C ASP A 620 1.72 -15.89 2.63
N GLY A 621 2.49 -16.91 3.01
CA GLY A 621 3.34 -17.65 2.07
C GLY A 621 2.59 -18.36 0.94
N GLU A 622 1.32 -18.67 1.14
CA GLU A 622 0.43 -19.26 0.14
C GLU A 622 -0.36 -18.23 -0.69
N GLY A 623 -0.18 -16.93 -0.41
CA GLY A 623 -0.87 -15.84 -1.13
C GLY A 623 -2.29 -15.57 -0.61
N ARG A 624 -2.59 -15.94 0.63
CA ARG A 624 -3.88 -15.64 1.27
C ARG A 624 -3.76 -14.38 2.11
N LYS A 625 -4.84 -13.61 2.21
CA LYS A 625 -4.91 -12.44 3.09
C LYS A 625 -4.64 -12.85 4.54
N MET A 626 -3.76 -12.12 5.22
CA MET A 626 -3.49 -12.33 6.63
C MET A 626 -4.65 -11.87 7.49
N SER A 627 -5.10 -12.73 8.42
CA SER A 627 -6.13 -12.39 9.39
C SER A 627 -5.95 -13.14 10.70
N LYS A 628 -6.37 -12.53 11.80
CA LYS A 628 -6.32 -13.17 13.13
C LYS A 628 -7.17 -14.43 13.22
N SER A 629 -8.30 -14.46 12.49
CA SER A 629 -9.20 -15.62 12.45
C SER A 629 -8.61 -16.82 11.74
N VAL A 630 -7.74 -16.62 10.76
CA VAL A 630 -7.02 -17.71 10.06
C VAL A 630 -5.75 -18.10 10.82
N GLY A 631 -5.24 -17.26 11.72
CA GLY A 631 -4.02 -17.51 12.49
C GLY A 631 -2.71 -17.39 11.68
N ASN A 632 -2.75 -16.74 10.51
CA ASN A 632 -1.61 -16.57 9.59
C ASN A 632 -0.97 -15.19 9.66
N VAL A 633 -1.27 -14.40 10.69
CA VAL A 633 -0.72 -13.04 10.86
C VAL A 633 0.73 -13.12 11.32
N VAL A 634 1.61 -12.41 10.64
CA VAL A 634 3.00 -12.18 11.04
C VAL A 634 3.11 -10.75 11.57
N ALA A 635 3.54 -10.59 12.82
CA ALA A 635 3.79 -9.27 13.40
C ALA A 635 5.19 -8.78 13.02
N PRO A 636 5.37 -7.48 12.70
CA PRO A 636 6.69 -6.92 12.42
C PRO A 636 7.70 -7.18 13.53
N GLN A 637 7.27 -7.07 14.79
CA GLN A 637 8.09 -7.29 15.96
C GLN A 637 8.65 -8.73 16.03
N ASP A 638 7.89 -9.74 15.59
CA ASP A 638 8.37 -11.12 15.56
C ASP A 638 9.53 -11.27 14.56
N VAL A 639 9.43 -10.63 13.40
CA VAL A 639 10.49 -10.61 12.39
C VAL A 639 11.72 -9.86 12.91
N ILE A 640 11.52 -8.66 13.46
CA ILE A 640 12.61 -7.80 13.94
C ILE A 640 13.34 -8.44 15.12
N ASN A 641 12.61 -9.03 16.06
CA ASN A 641 13.20 -9.66 17.26
C ASN A 641 13.99 -10.93 16.91
N LYS A 642 13.63 -11.60 15.82
CA LYS A 642 14.31 -12.84 15.37
C LYS A 642 15.45 -12.58 14.39
N TYR A 643 15.26 -11.70 13.43
CA TYR A 643 16.17 -11.50 12.31
C TYR A 643 16.78 -10.09 12.23
N GLY A 644 16.16 -9.08 12.85
CA GLY A 644 16.52 -7.68 12.76
C GLY A 644 15.69 -6.89 11.74
N ALA A 645 15.69 -5.56 11.91
CA ALA A 645 14.97 -4.66 11.01
C ALA A 645 15.60 -4.60 9.61
N ASP A 646 16.95 -4.61 9.50
CA ASP A 646 17.62 -4.61 8.20
C ASP A 646 17.24 -5.82 7.33
N VAL A 647 16.99 -7.00 7.92
CA VAL A 647 16.54 -8.19 7.16
C VAL A 647 15.11 -7.99 6.66
N MET A 648 14.23 -7.37 7.48
CA MET A 648 12.87 -7.03 7.05
C MET A 648 12.89 -5.99 5.92
N ARG A 649 13.72 -4.94 6.05
CA ARG A 649 13.90 -3.90 5.03
C ARG A 649 14.45 -4.48 3.73
N LEU A 650 15.39 -5.43 3.82
CA LEU A 650 15.92 -6.15 2.67
C LEU A 650 14.85 -7.01 1.97
N TRP A 651 13.99 -7.69 2.73
CA TRP A 651 12.85 -8.41 2.16
C TRP A 651 11.92 -7.46 1.40
N ILE A 652 11.54 -6.32 1.99
CA ILE A 652 10.69 -5.32 1.35
C ILE A 652 11.29 -4.83 0.04
N SER A 653 12.61 -4.61 0.01
CA SER A 653 13.31 -4.15 -1.18
C SER A 653 13.54 -5.25 -2.22
N SER A 654 13.41 -6.53 -1.86
CA SER A 654 13.67 -7.67 -2.76
C SER A 654 12.49 -8.04 -3.66
N VAL A 655 11.32 -7.48 -3.40
CA VAL A 655 10.07 -7.80 -4.07
C VAL A 655 9.55 -6.64 -4.88
N ASP A 656 8.81 -6.93 -5.95
CA ASP A 656 8.01 -5.92 -6.62
C ASP A 656 6.76 -5.62 -5.76
N TYR A 657 6.87 -4.57 -4.95
CA TYR A 657 5.84 -4.15 -4.00
C TYR A 657 4.62 -3.47 -4.66
N GLN A 658 4.66 -3.17 -5.95
CA GLN A 658 3.53 -2.62 -6.69
C GLN A 658 2.36 -3.62 -6.82
N GLY A 659 2.67 -4.92 -6.70
CA GLY A 659 1.70 -6.00 -6.52
C GLY A 659 1.62 -6.50 -5.08
N ASP A 660 0.79 -7.53 -4.84
CA ASP A 660 0.67 -8.16 -3.53
C ASP A 660 1.95 -8.90 -3.15
N VAL A 661 2.40 -8.70 -1.92
CA VAL A 661 3.69 -9.17 -1.40
C VAL A 661 3.50 -10.33 -0.44
N ARG A 662 4.21 -11.43 -0.68
CA ARG A 662 4.15 -12.62 0.19
C ARG A 662 5.19 -12.56 1.30
N LEU A 663 4.79 -12.98 2.49
CA LEU A 663 5.66 -13.12 3.65
C LEU A 663 5.43 -14.46 4.36
N SER A 664 6.53 -15.13 4.69
CA SER A 664 6.56 -16.30 5.57
C SER A 664 7.91 -16.38 6.27
N ASP A 665 8.02 -17.15 7.36
CA ASP A 665 9.29 -17.36 8.06
C ASP A 665 10.37 -17.95 7.12
N LYS A 666 9.97 -18.80 6.16
CA LYS A 666 10.87 -19.36 5.14
C LYS A 666 11.46 -18.26 4.23
N ILE A 667 10.62 -17.31 3.80
CA ILE A 667 11.07 -16.18 2.96
C ILE A 667 12.03 -15.30 3.75
N VAL A 668 11.70 -14.92 4.99
CA VAL A 668 12.56 -14.09 5.83
C VAL A 668 13.89 -14.78 6.14
N LYS A 669 13.87 -16.09 6.39
CA LYS A 669 15.09 -16.88 6.60
C LYS A 669 15.98 -16.85 5.36
N SER A 670 15.42 -17.00 4.16
CA SER A 670 16.16 -16.87 2.90
C SER A 670 16.79 -15.47 2.75
N MET A 671 16.06 -14.41 3.12
CA MET A 671 16.61 -13.05 3.12
C MET A 671 17.74 -12.87 4.14
N SER A 672 17.67 -13.53 5.30
CA SER A 672 18.77 -13.55 6.27
C SER A 672 20.04 -14.19 5.69
N ASP A 673 19.92 -15.18 4.80
CA ASP A 673 21.05 -15.79 4.10
C ASP A 673 21.66 -14.84 3.07
N VAL A 674 20.84 -14.10 2.32
CA VAL A 674 21.29 -13.05 1.41
C VAL A 674 21.98 -11.92 2.18
N TYR A 675 21.36 -11.45 3.26
CA TYR A 675 21.95 -10.44 4.15
C TYR A 675 23.35 -10.85 4.61
N ARG A 676 23.52 -12.11 5.03
CA ARG A 676 24.84 -12.64 5.44
C ARG A 676 25.89 -12.52 4.34
N LYS A 677 25.53 -12.79 3.10
CA LYS A 677 26.46 -12.67 1.97
C LYS A 677 26.92 -11.24 1.77
N ILE A 678 25.97 -10.29 1.76
CA ILE A 678 26.27 -8.85 1.66
C ILE A 678 27.15 -8.40 2.82
N ARG A 679 26.81 -8.77 4.06
CA ARG A 679 27.57 -8.45 5.25
C ARG A 679 28.99 -9.03 5.21
N ASN A 680 29.18 -10.27 4.73
CA ASN A 680 30.48 -10.90 4.57
C ASN A 680 31.35 -10.16 3.54
N THR A 681 30.76 -9.62 2.47
CA THR A 681 31.48 -8.77 1.51
C THR A 681 32.00 -7.50 2.21
N PHE A 682 31.21 -6.80 2.99
CA PHE A 682 31.65 -5.64 3.76
C PHE A 682 32.77 -6.00 4.74
N ARG A 683 32.63 -7.10 5.45
CA ARG A 683 33.64 -7.57 6.40
C ARG A 683 34.96 -7.88 5.73
N TYR A 684 34.92 -8.55 4.55
CA TYR A 684 36.12 -8.86 3.79
C TYR A 684 36.84 -7.60 3.29
N LEU A 685 36.08 -6.66 2.75
CA LEU A 685 36.63 -5.36 2.31
C LEU A 685 37.27 -4.61 3.49
N LEU A 686 36.57 -4.44 4.59
CA LEU A 686 37.08 -3.77 5.81
C LEU A 686 38.35 -4.45 6.34
N GLY A 687 38.36 -5.78 6.39
CA GLY A 687 39.49 -6.51 6.92
C GLY A 687 40.79 -6.36 6.12
N ASN A 688 40.68 -6.15 4.83
CA ASN A 688 41.84 -5.95 3.96
C ASN A 688 42.26 -4.47 3.84
N LEU A 689 41.58 -3.57 4.55
CA LEU A 689 41.87 -2.13 4.59
C LEU A 689 42.43 -1.67 5.93
N SER A 690 42.73 -2.59 6.86
CA SER A 690 43.19 -2.27 8.21
C SER A 690 44.51 -1.47 8.26
N ASP A 691 45.37 -1.65 7.26
CA ASP A 691 46.66 -0.98 7.10
C ASP A 691 46.70 0.01 5.93
N PHE A 692 45.51 0.48 5.46
CA PHE A 692 45.39 1.34 4.32
C PHE A 692 44.96 2.76 4.71
N ASP A 693 45.79 3.77 4.40
CA ASP A 693 45.39 5.16 4.48
C ASP A 693 45.10 5.72 3.07
N PRO A 694 43.84 6.07 2.78
CA PRO A 694 43.47 6.55 1.45
C PRO A 694 44.21 7.83 1.00
N LYS A 695 44.82 8.60 1.92
CA LYS A 695 45.58 9.80 1.59
C LYS A 695 46.98 9.51 1.07
N THR A 696 47.65 8.56 1.67
CA THR A 696 49.06 8.27 1.41
C THR A 696 49.27 7.06 0.54
N ASP A 697 48.33 6.10 0.56
CA ASP A 697 48.50 4.80 -0.04
C ASP A 697 47.73 4.59 -1.35
N SER A 698 46.86 5.58 -1.73
CA SER A 698 46.08 5.48 -2.96
C SER A 698 46.91 5.46 -4.23
N VAL A 699 46.58 4.58 -5.15
CA VAL A 699 47.18 4.47 -6.48
C VAL A 699 46.25 5.17 -7.47
N ALA A 700 46.84 5.99 -8.35
CA ALA A 700 46.08 6.68 -9.39
C ALA A 700 45.48 5.66 -10.38
N TYR A 701 44.24 5.90 -10.85
CA TYR A 701 43.52 4.99 -11.73
C TYR A 701 44.31 4.49 -12.93
N ALA A 702 45.07 5.37 -13.59
CA ALA A 702 45.90 5.01 -14.73
C ALA A 702 47.06 4.05 -14.37
N ASP A 703 47.44 4.03 -13.12
CA ASP A 703 48.55 3.22 -12.58
C ASP A 703 48.07 1.94 -11.87
N MET A 704 46.74 1.76 -11.77
CA MET A 704 46.12 0.56 -11.18
C MET A 704 46.26 -0.65 -12.10
N GLU A 705 46.27 -1.84 -11.47
CA GLU A 705 46.19 -3.09 -12.20
C GLU A 705 44.86 -3.17 -12.98
N GLU A 706 44.87 -3.87 -14.11
CA GLU A 706 43.70 -3.96 -15.00
C GLU A 706 42.50 -4.62 -14.30
N LEU A 707 42.72 -5.63 -13.46
CA LEU A 707 41.68 -6.27 -12.66
C LEU A 707 41.01 -5.27 -11.69
N ASP A 708 41.77 -4.38 -11.08
CA ASP A 708 41.23 -3.39 -10.14
C ASP A 708 40.42 -2.34 -10.91
N ARG A 709 40.90 -1.92 -12.10
CA ARG A 709 40.13 -1.01 -12.99
C ARG A 709 38.82 -1.66 -13.46
N TRP A 710 38.85 -2.95 -13.77
CA TRP A 710 37.65 -3.70 -14.11
C TRP A 710 36.64 -3.76 -12.93
N ALA A 711 37.09 -3.97 -11.72
CA ALA A 711 36.21 -3.98 -10.56
C ALA A 711 35.55 -2.61 -10.30
N LEU A 712 36.30 -1.51 -10.53
CA LEU A 712 35.75 -0.16 -10.46
C LEU A 712 34.74 0.10 -11.59
N LEU A 713 35.02 -0.33 -12.82
CA LEU A 713 34.08 -0.29 -13.93
C LEU A 713 32.75 -0.98 -13.58
N ARG A 714 32.83 -2.20 -13.03
CA ARG A 714 31.65 -2.94 -12.59
C ARG A 714 30.88 -2.19 -11.49
N MET A 715 31.59 -1.59 -10.53
CA MET A 715 30.97 -0.76 -9.49
C MET A 715 30.23 0.44 -10.10
N GLU A 716 30.78 1.11 -11.11
CA GLU A 716 30.10 2.22 -11.78
C GLU A 716 28.82 1.78 -12.50
N GLN A 717 28.84 0.66 -13.20
CA GLN A 717 27.66 0.08 -13.85
C GLN A 717 26.56 -0.27 -12.83
N VAL A 718 26.94 -0.84 -11.69
CA VAL A 718 26.03 -1.12 -10.59
C VAL A 718 25.48 0.17 -9.98
N LYS A 719 26.32 1.17 -9.78
CA LYS A 719 25.95 2.50 -9.27
C LYS A 719 24.90 3.16 -10.16
N GLU A 720 25.13 3.20 -11.47
CA GLU A 720 24.17 3.73 -12.45
C GLU A 720 22.81 3.01 -12.35
N THR A 721 22.83 1.67 -12.31
CA THR A 721 21.62 0.86 -12.16
C THR A 721 20.88 1.12 -10.86
N VAL A 722 21.61 1.21 -9.75
CA VAL A 722 21.02 1.41 -8.40
C VAL A 722 20.43 2.81 -8.26
N LEU A 723 21.13 3.86 -8.71
CA LEU A 723 20.62 5.23 -8.65
C LEU A 723 19.34 5.37 -9.47
N LYS A 724 19.34 4.84 -10.71
CA LYS A 724 18.15 4.82 -11.55
C LYS A 724 17.00 4.04 -10.89
N ALA A 725 17.26 2.90 -10.26
CA ALA A 725 16.24 2.11 -9.57
C ALA A 725 15.61 2.86 -8.38
N TYR A 726 16.36 3.69 -7.66
CA TYR A 726 15.81 4.56 -6.64
C TYR A 726 14.94 5.68 -7.23
N ASP A 727 15.38 6.33 -8.32
CA ASP A 727 14.62 7.39 -9.00
C ASP A 727 13.28 6.86 -9.58
N ASP A 728 13.29 5.62 -10.06
CA ASP A 728 12.11 4.95 -10.62
C ASP A 728 11.25 4.24 -9.56
N TYR A 729 11.68 4.23 -8.28
CA TYR A 729 11.04 3.49 -7.18
C TYR A 729 10.99 1.97 -7.40
N GLU A 730 11.99 1.41 -8.09
CA GLU A 730 12.13 -0.03 -8.41
C GLU A 730 13.17 -0.70 -7.50
N PHE A 731 12.90 -0.77 -6.20
CA PHE A 731 13.89 -1.22 -5.20
C PHE A 731 14.33 -2.68 -5.39
N HIS A 732 13.52 -3.52 -6.02
CA HIS A 732 13.91 -4.90 -6.37
C HIS A 732 15.03 -4.94 -7.42
N VAL A 733 15.08 -3.98 -8.33
CA VAL A 733 16.18 -3.84 -9.30
C VAL A 733 17.48 -3.50 -8.57
N MET A 734 17.43 -2.53 -7.63
CA MET A 734 18.57 -2.20 -6.76
C MET A 734 19.04 -3.43 -5.97
N TYR A 735 18.11 -4.15 -5.33
CA TYR A 735 18.42 -5.36 -4.58
C TYR A 735 19.17 -6.40 -5.43
N HIS A 736 18.66 -6.71 -6.62
CA HIS A 736 19.29 -7.68 -7.52
C HIS A 736 20.67 -7.23 -8.00
N ALA A 737 20.84 -5.95 -8.35
CA ALA A 737 22.11 -5.39 -8.76
C ALA A 737 23.17 -5.52 -7.66
N VAL A 738 22.82 -5.12 -6.42
CA VAL A 738 23.73 -5.20 -5.27
C VAL A 738 24.04 -6.66 -4.89
N HIS A 739 23.02 -7.53 -4.83
CA HIS A 739 23.21 -8.94 -4.49
C HIS A 739 24.13 -9.64 -5.50
N ASN A 740 23.90 -9.44 -6.80
CA ASN A 740 24.74 -10.02 -7.85
C ASN A 740 26.17 -9.46 -7.80
N PHE A 741 26.33 -8.17 -7.63
CA PHE A 741 27.65 -7.57 -7.49
C PHE A 741 28.43 -8.16 -6.31
N CYS A 742 27.81 -8.26 -5.14
CA CYS A 742 28.47 -8.82 -3.96
C CYS A 742 28.80 -10.31 -4.11
N THR A 743 27.94 -11.12 -4.74
CA THR A 743 28.09 -12.58 -4.77
C THR A 743 28.85 -13.07 -5.99
N VAL A 744 28.69 -12.43 -7.13
CA VAL A 744 29.31 -12.84 -8.41
C VAL A 744 30.55 -12.00 -8.69
N ASP A 745 30.38 -10.70 -8.93
CA ASP A 745 31.50 -9.85 -9.36
C ASP A 745 32.59 -9.75 -8.28
N LEU A 746 32.20 -9.50 -7.03
CA LEU A 746 33.15 -9.38 -5.93
C LEU A 746 33.55 -10.77 -5.40
N SER A 747 32.64 -11.52 -4.79
CA SER A 747 32.99 -12.71 -4.02
C SER A 747 33.57 -13.84 -4.88
N ALA A 748 32.94 -14.15 -6.03
CA ALA A 748 33.35 -15.29 -6.88
C ALA A 748 34.45 -14.95 -7.88
N ILE A 749 34.72 -13.66 -8.14
CA ILE A 749 35.71 -13.23 -9.11
C ILE A 749 36.78 -12.36 -8.46
N TYR A 750 36.49 -11.08 -8.24
CA TYR A 750 37.47 -10.08 -7.86
C TYR A 750 38.22 -10.41 -6.57
N LEU A 751 37.47 -10.55 -5.47
CA LEU A 751 38.06 -10.80 -4.14
C LEU A 751 38.70 -12.17 -4.03
N ASP A 752 38.26 -13.15 -4.82
CA ASP A 752 38.86 -14.49 -4.83
C ASP A 752 40.22 -14.48 -5.52
N ILE A 753 40.34 -13.80 -6.67
CA ILE A 753 41.59 -13.63 -7.39
C ILE A 753 42.62 -12.82 -6.58
N LEU A 754 42.16 -11.82 -5.84
CA LEU A 754 43.03 -10.92 -5.06
C LEU A 754 43.71 -11.55 -3.85
N LYS A 755 43.22 -12.68 -3.33
CA LYS A 755 43.73 -13.27 -2.07
C LYS A 755 45.24 -13.44 -2.04
N ASP A 756 45.82 -13.98 -3.09
CA ASP A 756 47.27 -14.18 -3.18
C ASP A 756 47.99 -12.85 -3.08
N ARG A 757 47.62 -11.88 -3.90
CA ARG A 757 48.18 -10.53 -3.93
C ARG A 757 48.05 -9.78 -2.62
N LEU A 758 46.88 -9.82 -2.00
CA LEU A 758 46.60 -9.14 -0.74
C LEU A 758 47.38 -9.71 0.45
N TYR A 759 47.56 -11.06 0.47
CA TYR A 759 48.11 -11.72 1.64
C TYR A 759 49.62 -11.94 1.53
N THR A 760 50.18 -12.09 0.30
CA THR A 760 51.55 -12.49 0.13
C THR A 760 52.49 -11.36 -0.35
N GLU A 761 51.96 -10.29 -0.89
CA GLU A 761 52.75 -9.12 -1.27
C GLU A 761 53.21 -8.31 -0.06
N LYS A 762 54.25 -7.49 -0.22
CA LYS A 762 54.72 -6.55 0.79
C LYS A 762 53.59 -5.52 1.09
N ALA A 763 53.49 -5.07 2.33
CA ALA A 763 52.43 -4.16 2.79
C ALA A 763 52.27 -2.90 1.90
N ASP A 764 53.37 -2.28 1.53
CA ASP A 764 53.46 -1.06 0.71
C ASP A 764 53.69 -1.34 -0.80
N SER A 765 53.56 -2.58 -1.28
CA SER A 765 53.73 -2.88 -2.69
C SER A 765 52.64 -2.18 -3.53
N LYS A 766 53.02 -1.66 -4.70
CA LYS A 766 52.08 -1.04 -5.63
C LYS A 766 50.93 -1.95 -5.99
N LEU A 767 51.22 -3.26 -6.19
CA LEU A 767 50.22 -4.28 -6.51
C LEU A 767 49.16 -4.38 -5.42
N ARG A 768 49.57 -4.44 -4.13
CA ARG A 768 48.68 -4.53 -3.00
C ARG A 768 47.88 -3.23 -2.80
N ARG A 769 48.57 -2.08 -2.90
CA ARG A 769 47.94 -0.75 -2.75
C ARG A 769 46.96 -0.46 -3.88
N SER A 770 47.21 -0.94 -5.10
CA SER A 770 46.23 -0.87 -6.21
C SER A 770 44.93 -1.58 -5.86
N ALA A 771 45.01 -2.81 -5.35
CA ALA A 771 43.86 -3.56 -4.92
C ALA A 771 43.12 -2.87 -3.75
N GLN A 772 43.85 -2.40 -2.73
CA GLN A 772 43.26 -1.72 -1.59
C GLN A 772 42.59 -0.39 -1.98
N THR A 773 43.13 0.35 -2.91
CA THR A 773 42.51 1.57 -3.44
C THR A 773 41.16 1.25 -4.08
N ALA A 774 41.11 0.26 -4.97
CA ALA A 774 39.85 -0.16 -5.58
C ALA A 774 38.84 -0.70 -4.54
N MET A 775 39.30 -1.49 -3.57
CA MET A 775 38.45 -2.01 -2.48
C MET A 775 37.88 -0.87 -1.62
N TYR A 776 38.66 0.17 -1.33
CA TYR A 776 38.21 1.34 -0.57
C TYR A 776 37.14 2.13 -1.32
N GLU A 777 37.33 2.39 -2.63
CA GLU A 777 36.36 3.08 -3.48
C GLU A 777 35.05 2.26 -3.60
N ILE A 778 35.17 0.94 -3.79
CA ILE A 778 34.01 0.03 -3.84
C ILE A 778 33.27 0.03 -2.50
N LEU A 779 33.99 -0.08 -1.38
CA LEU A 779 33.39 -0.14 -0.05
C LEU A 779 32.62 1.16 0.28
N THR A 780 33.27 2.32 0.07
CA THR A 780 32.68 3.63 0.36
C THR A 780 31.51 3.97 -0.56
N THR A 781 31.53 3.45 -1.79
CA THR A 781 30.42 3.56 -2.74
C THR A 781 29.25 2.65 -2.32
N LEU A 782 29.53 1.37 -2.15
CA LEU A 782 28.51 0.36 -1.88
C LEU A 782 27.76 0.62 -0.58
N VAL A 783 28.45 1.02 0.49
CA VAL A 783 27.82 1.31 1.80
C VAL A 783 26.82 2.45 1.69
N ARG A 784 27.11 3.49 0.87
CA ARG A 784 26.19 4.60 0.63
C ARG A 784 25.01 4.20 -0.25
N LEU A 785 25.23 3.39 -1.29
CA LEU A 785 24.18 2.89 -2.17
C LEU A 785 23.14 2.04 -1.42
N VAL A 786 23.56 1.25 -0.44
CA VAL A 786 22.64 0.39 0.30
C VAL A 786 22.10 1.03 1.59
N ALA A 787 22.61 2.20 1.99
CA ALA A 787 22.21 2.89 3.22
C ALA A 787 20.69 3.18 3.34
N PRO A 788 19.96 3.50 2.28
CA PRO A 788 18.51 3.65 2.39
C PRO A 788 17.79 2.36 2.79
N VAL A 789 18.32 1.19 2.43
CA VAL A 789 17.71 -0.13 2.70
C VAL A 789 18.30 -0.77 3.93
N LEU A 790 19.59 -1.01 3.97
CA LEU A 790 20.32 -1.63 5.10
C LEU A 790 20.87 -0.54 6.03
N CYS A 791 19.96 0.28 6.58
CA CYS A 791 20.32 1.50 7.27
C CYS A 791 21.21 1.28 8.51
N PHE A 792 20.96 0.23 9.27
CA PHE A 792 21.74 -0.11 10.47
C PHE A 792 23.10 -0.72 10.13
N THR A 793 23.13 -1.64 9.18
CA THR A 793 24.38 -2.27 8.74
C THR A 793 25.29 -1.27 8.06
N SER A 794 24.74 -0.38 7.23
CA SER A 794 25.51 0.69 6.61
C SER A 794 26.13 1.65 7.63
N GLU A 795 25.39 2.00 8.71
CA GLU A 795 25.95 2.77 9.81
C GLU A 795 27.09 2.02 10.52
N GLU A 796 26.91 0.72 10.81
CA GLU A 796 27.95 -0.11 11.40
C GLU A 796 29.22 -0.19 10.55
N VAL A 797 29.06 -0.39 9.23
CA VAL A 797 30.17 -0.40 8.28
C VAL A 797 30.86 0.97 8.23
N TRP A 798 30.05 2.05 8.17
CA TRP A 798 30.56 3.43 8.12
C TRP A 798 31.38 3.76 9.35
N GLN A 799 30.93 3.37 10.53
CA GLN A 799 31.68 3.57 11.78
C GLN A 799 32.98 2.74 11.86
N ALA A 800 33.08 1.64 11.10
CA ALA A 800 34.26 0.77 11.02
C ALA A 800 35.27 1.16 9.95
N LEU A 801 34.93 2.11 9.04
CA LEU A 801 35.86 2.58 8.00
C LEU A 801 37.06 3.32 8.61
N PRO A 802 38.24 3.28 7.96
CA PRO A 802 39.40 4.12 8.35
C PRO A 802 39.09 5.62 8.18
N ASN A 803 39.88 6.50 8.82
CA ASN A 803 39.80 7.96 8.74
C ASN A 803 38.47 8.59 9.15
N LYS A 804 37.98 8.25 10.37
CA LYS A 804 36.71 8.75 10.92
C LYS A 804 36.59 10.27 10.97
N GLU A 805 37.70 10.99 11.17
CA GLU A 805 37.70 12.43 11.39
C GLU A 805 37.44 13.26 10.10
N GLU A 806 37.49 12.64 8.95
CA GLU A 806 37.45 13.33 7.66
C GLU A 806 36.15 13.10 6.89
N ARG A 807 35.22 12.36 7.44
CA ARG A 807 33.95 12.05 6.80
C ARG A 807 32.78 12.47 7.68
N GLU A 808 31.61 12.48 7.10
CA GLU A 808 30.39 12.71 7.87
C GLU A 808 30.30 11.70 9.03
N TRP A 809 29.81 12.16 10.17
CA TRP A 809 29.71 11.35 11.39
C TRP A 809 28.75 10.15 11.27
N SER A 810 27.84 10.18 10.28
CA SER A 810 26.90 9.10 9.93
C SER A 810 26.88 8.92 8.43
N VAL A 811 26.70 7.67 7.96
CA VAL A 811 26.49 7.37 6.53
C VAL A 811 25.26 8.12 6.00
N HIS A 812 24.26 8.32 6.83
CA HIS A 812 23.02 9.01 6.45
C HIS A 812 23.18 10.53 6.31
N MET A 813 24.28 11.09 6.73
CA MET A 813 24.68 12.49 6.47
C MET A 813 25.46 12.64 5.18
N SER A 814 25.95 11.55 4.61
CA SER A 814 26.77 11.58 3.38
C SER A 814 25.89 11.70 2.13
N ASP A 815 26.49 12.16 1.04
CA ASP A 815 25.82 12.24 -0.25
C ASP A 815 25.84 10.90 -0.98
N MET A 816 24.83 10.63 -1.83
CA MET A 816 24.88 9.52 -2.78
C MET A 816 26.08 9.67 -3.70
N PRO A 817 26.78 8.56 -3.98
CA PRO A 817 27.93 8.59 -4.89
C PRO A 817 27.45 8.91 -6.31
N LYS A 818 28.17 9.80 -6.98
CA LYS A 818 27.91 10.13 -8.38
C LYS A 818 28.64 9.15 -9.30
N VAL A 819 28.08 8.89 -10.48
CA VAL A 819 28.73 8.06 -11.51
C VAL A 819 29.99 8.77 -11.98
N ASN A 820 31.11 8.02 -12.05
CA ASN A 820 32.36 8.49 -12.60
C ASN A 820 32.50 7.97 -14.04
N GLU A 821 32.15 8.81 -14.99
CA GLU A 821 32.23 8.51 -16.44
C GLU A 821 33.61 8.00 -16.88
N ALA A 822 34.67 8.44 -16.23
CA ALA A 822 36.05 8.06 -16.57
C ALA A 822 36.35 6.58 -16.30
N TYR A 823 35.56 5.93 -15.43
CA TYR A 823 35.69 4.49 -15.13
C TYR A 823 34.84 3.61 -16.04
N LEU A 824 33.90 4.17 -16.81
CA LEU A 824 33.02 3.46 -17.75
C LEU A 824 33.73 3.17 -19.09
N ASP A 825 34.84 2.44 -19.05
CA ASP A 825 35.62 2.04 -20.22
C ASP A 825 34.99 0.89 -20.97
N LYS A 826 34.33 1.15 -22.09
CA LYS A 826 33.66 0.14 -22.92
C LYS A 826 34.62 -0.89 -23.50
N ALA A 827 35.85 -0.50 -23.82
CA ALA A 827 36.85 -1.44 -24.38
C ALA A 827 37.31 -2.42 -23.29
N LEU A 828 37.48 -1.96 -22.06
CA LEU A 828 37.79 -2.77 -20.91
C LEU A 828 36.62 -3.73 -20.60
N ASP A 829 35.37 -3.25 -20.63
CA ASP A 829 34.18 -4.07 -20.40
C ASP A 829 34.10 -5.22 -21.40
N GLU A 830 34.20 -4.94 -22.68
CA GLU A 830 34.17 -5.98 -23.75
C GLU A 830 35.32 -6.96 -23.63
N LYS A 831 36.51 -6.48 -23.32
CA LYS A 831 37.68 -7.36 -23.09
C LYS A 831 37.46 -8.31 -21.94
N TRP A 832 36.91 -7.82 -20.82
CA TRP A 832 36.69 -8.63 -19.63
C TRP A 832 35.50 -9.59 -19.76
N LYS A 833 34.45 -9.25 -20.50
CA LYS A 833 33.37 -10.19 -20.85
C LYS A 833 33.94 -11.45 -21.52
N LYS A 834 34.85 -11.26 -22.48
CA LYS A 834 35.50 -12.37 -23.19
C LYS A 834 36.43 -13.18 -22.29
N ARG A 835 37.24 -12.51 -21.43
CA ARG A 835 38.09 -13.19 -20.44
C ARG A 835 37.27 -14.04 -19.44
N LEU A 836 36.17 -13.49 -18.94
CA LEU A 836 35.26 -14.18 -18.01
C LEU A 836 34.55 -15.36 -18.67
N ALA A 837 34.25 -15.32 -19.95
CA ALA A 837 33.72 -16.46 -20.69
C ALA A 837 34.72 -17.63 -20.72
N VAL A 838 36.01 -17.35 -20.96
CA VAL A 838 37.08 -18.36 -20.86
C VAL A 838 37.19 -18.91 -19.43
N ARG A 839 37.20 -18.03 -18.42
CA ARG A 839 37.24 -18.42 -17.00
C ARG A 839 36.09 -19.34 -16.62
N SER A 840 34.89 -19.07 -17.10
CA SER A 840 33.72 -19.90 -16.84
C SER A 840 33.92 -21.36 -17.24
N VAL A 841 34.54 -21.62 -18.41
CA VAL A 841 34.85 -22.99 -18.88
C VAL A 841 35.89 -23.66 -17.99
N ALA A 842 36.95 -22.94 -17.63
CA ALA A 842 38.02 -23.50 -16.76
C ALA A 842 37.49 -23.78 -15.34
N MET A 843 36.65 -22.90 -14.77
CA MET A 843 36.03 -23.10 -13.46
C MET A 843 35.09 -24.31 -13.45
N LYS A 844 34.34 -24.53 -14.54
CA LYS A 844 33.53 -25.75 -14.72
C LYS A 844 34.41 -27.00 -14.70
N ALA A 845 35.50 -27.01 -15.44
CA ALA A 845 36.44 -28.13 -15.46
C ALA A 845 37.04 -28.43 -14.07
N LEU A 846 37.42 -27.37 -13.35
CA LEU A 846 37.95 -27.49 -11.98
C LEU A 846 36.91 -28.04 -11.01
N GLU A 847 35.66 -27.65 -11.11
CA GLU A 847 34.58 -28.18 -10.25
C GLU A 847 34.29 -29.65 -10.57
N GLU A 848 34.24 -30.03 -11.83
CA GLU A 848 34.11 -31.43 -12.27
C GLU A 848 35.25 -32.29 -11.75
N ALA A 849 36.51 -31.81 -11.84
CA ALA A 849 37.68 -32.50 -11.31
C ALA A 849 37.65 -32.62 -9.78
N ARG A 850 37.14 -31.64 -9.07
CA ARG A 850 36.94 -31.63 -7.62
C ARG A 850 35.87 -32.64 -7.20
N GLN A 851 34.74 -32.70 -7.91
CA GLN A 851 33.67 -33.67 -7.67
C GLN A 851 34.13 -35.10 -7.94
N ALA A 852 34.92 -35.28 -8.97
CA ALA A 852 35.57 -36.56 -9.30
C ALA A 852 36.76 -36.92 -8.36
N LYS A 853 37.07 -36.05 -7.38
CA LYS A 853 38.20 -36.19 -6.43
C LYS A 853 39.57 -36.32 -7.11
N VAL A 854 39.73 -35.78 -8.29
CA VAL A 854 41.02 -35.71 -8.98
C VAL A 854 41.92 -34.69 -8.27
N ILE A 855 41.32 -33.56 -7.82
CA ILE A 855 41.98 -32.51 -7.04
C ILE A 855 41.24 -32.28 -5.72
N GLY A 856 41.95 -31.86 -4.68
CA GLY A 856 41.37 -31.43 -3.40
C GLY A 856 41.16 -29.91 -3.34
N HIS A 857 42.07 -29.14 -3.89
CA HIS A 857 42.09 -27.69 -3.92
C HIS A 857 42.51 -27.21 -5.32
N PRO A 858 41.93 -26.06 -5.81
CA PRO A 858 42.32 -25.53 -7.13
C PRO A 858 43.84 -25.29 -7.28
N LEU A 859 44.54 -24.87 -6.22
CA LEU A 859 46.01 -24.72 -6.23
C LEU A 859 46.79 -26.01 -6.34
N ASP A 860 46.12 -27.17 -6.26
CA ASP A 860 46.76 -28.46 -6.56
C ASP A 860 46.64 -28.84 -8.05
N ALA A 861 46.02 -28.01 -8.86
CA ALA A 861 45.75 -28.26 -10.28
C ALA A 861 46.72 -27.57 -11.23
N GLU A 862 46.94 -28.25 -12.36
CA GLU A 862 47.32 -27.58 -13.62
C GLU A 862 46.15 -27.65 -14.62
N VAL A 863 45.92 -26.55 -15.32
CA VAL A 863 44.80 -26.43 -16.26
C VAL A 863 45.36 -26.19 -17.68
N THR A 864 44.89 -27.01 -18.60
CA THR A 864 45.17 -26.80 -20.03
C THR A 864 43.95 -26.22 -20.68
N VAL A 865 44.10 -25.01 -21.27
CA VAL A 865 43.04 -24.31 -22.01
C VAL A 865 43.29 -24.49 -23.51
N TYR A 866 42.32 -25.06 -24.18
CA TYR A 866 42.31 -25.26 -25.64
C TYR A 866 41.36 -24.20 -26.23
N ALA A 867 41.85 -23.42 -27.17
CA ALA A 867 41.06 -22.33 -27.74
C ALA A 867 41.31 -22.17 -29.26
N ASP A 868 40.28 -21.71 -29.96
CA ASP A 868 40.29 -21.40 -31.37
C ASP A 868 40.11 -19.91 -31.62
N GLY A 869 40.69 -19.43 -32.74
CA GLY A 869 40.47 -18.05 -33.23
C GLY A 869 40.69 -16.98 -32.18
N GLU A 870 39.75 -16.04 -32.07
CA GLU A 870 39.84 -14.91 -31.15
C GLU A 870 39.96 -15.34 -29.66
N ALA A 871 39.33 -16.45 -29.27
CA ALA A 871 39.47 -16.98 -27.92
C ALA A 871 40.93 -17.38 -27.59
N TYR A 872 41.67 -17.93 -28.57
CA TYR A 872 43.07 -18.22 -28.39
C TYR A 872 43.90 -16.95 -28.16
N ASP A 873 43.66 -15.92 -28.96
CA ASP A 873 44.38 -14.65 -28.84
C ASP A 873 44.20 -14.03 -27.47
N ILE A 874 42.95 -14.09 -26.93
CA ILE A 874 42.59 -13.61 -25.61
C ILE A 874 43.36 -14.40 -24.52
N VAL A 875 43.35 -15.74 -24.58
CA VAL A 875 44.01 -16.58 -23.59
C VAL A 875 45.54 -16.40 -23.68
N LYS A 876 46.07 -16.28 -24.88
CA LYS A 876 47.51 -16.07 -25.12
C LYS A 876 48.00 -14.72 -24.60
N ALA A 877 47.17 -13.70 -24.75
CA ALA A 877 47.46 -12.36 -24.18
C ALA A 877 47.54 -12.38 -22.65
N MET A 878 46.90 -13.36 -22.00
CA MET A 878 46.89 -13.54 -20.54
C MET A 878 47.90 -14.58 -20.04
N GLU A 879 48.76 -15.14 -20.86
CA GLU A 879 49.60 -16.31 -20.53
C GLU A 879 50.32 -16.17 -19.18
N LYS A 880 50.83 -15.01 -18.85
CA LYS A 880 51.54 -14.73 -17.59
C LYS A 880 50.65 -14.60 -16.37
N GLU A 881 49.37 -14.19 -16.56
CA GLU A 881 48.42 -13.94 -15.52
C GLU A 881 47.37 -15.07 -15.40
N LEU A 882 47.36 -16.00 -16.37
CA LEU A 882 46.28 -16.97 -16.52
C LEU A 882 46.17 -17.92 -15.31
N ALA A 883 47.28 -18.32 -14.73
CA ALA A 883 47.29 -19.18 -13.53
C ALA A 883 46.64 -18.47 -12.31
N ASP A 884 46.96 -17.23 -12.12
CA ASP A 884 46.38 -16.40 -11.05
C ASP A 884 44.92 -16.10 -11.34
N PHE A 885 44.53 -15.78 -12.55
CA PHE A 885 43.17 -15.57 -13.00
C PHE A 885 42.28 -16.80 -12.83
N LEU A 886 42.84 -18.02 -13.02
CA LEU A 886 42.13 -19.27 -12.84
C LEU A 886 42.29 -19.86 -11.42
N LEU A 887 43.06 -19.21 -10.55
CA LEU A 887 43.36 -19.67 -9.18
C LEU A 887 44.01 -21.06 -9.11
N VAL A 888 44.90 -21.37 -10.04
CA VAL A 888 45.59 -22.63 -10.15
C VAL A 888 47.13 -22.45 -10.08
N SER A 889 47.86 -23.56 -9.90
CA SER A 889 49.34 -23.48 -9.83
C SER A 889 50.00 -23.34 -11.19
N GLN A 890 49.46 -24.01 -12.20
CA GLN A 890 50.05 -24.04 -13.54
C GLN A 890 48.96 -23.94 -14.62
N THR A 891 49.30 -23.30 -15.74
CA THR A 891 48.41 -23.27 -16.91
C THR A 891 49.17 -23.56 -18.20
N HIS A 892 48.53 -24.26 -19.13
CA HIS A 892 49.00 -24.54 -20.47
C HIS A 892 47.97 -24.00 -21.48
N ILE A 893 48.48 -23.45 -22.60
CA ILE A 893 47.62 -22.90 -23.64
C ILE A 893 47.90 -23.69 -24.92
N VAL A 894 46.86 -24.26 -25.51
CA VAL A 894 46.92 -25.08 -26.72
C VAL A 894 46.01 -24.44 -27.78
N PHE A 895 46.59 -24.23 -28.98
CA PHE A 895 45.80 -23.79 -30.13
C PHE A 895 45.02 -25.00 -30.70
N GLY A 896 43.70 -24.80 -30.87
CA GLY A 896 42.82 -25.82 -31.45
C GLY A 896 42.05 -26.65 -30.42
N THR A 897 40.74 -26.53 -30.38
CA THR A 897 39.87 -27.31 -29.48
C THR A 897 39.75 -28.77 -29.83
N VAL A 898 40.16 -29.15 -31.05
CA VAL A 898 40.20 -30.58 -31.49
C VAL A 898 41.27 -31.40 -30.72
N ALA A 899 42.31 -30.73 -30.19
CA ALA A 899 43.36 -31.36 -29.42
C ALA A 899 42.92 -31.68 -27.94
N ALA A 900 41.77 -31.21 -27.54
CA ALA A 900 41.26 -31.42 -26.18
C ALA A 900 40.80 -32.87 -25.95
N PRO A 901 40.99 -33.44 -24.75
CA PRO A 901 40.41 -34.71 -24.36
C PRO A 901 38.88 -34.71 -24.51
N GLU A 902 38.27 -35.89 -24.75
CA GLU A 902 36.81 -36.03 -24.90
C GLU A 902 36.04 -35.54 -23.68
N ASN A 903 36.60 -35.67 -22.49
CA ASN A 903 36.01 -35.23 -21.22
C ASN A 903 36.36 -33.81 -20.82
N ALA A 904 36.94 -32.99 -21.70
CA ALA A 904 37.24 -31.58 -21.43
C ALA A 904 35.94 -30.77 -21.36
N ALA A 905 35.81 -29.92 -20.33
CA ALA A 905 34.71 -28.97 -20.26
C ALA A 905 34.76 -28.01 -21.45
N SER A 906 33.60 -27.60 -21.99
CA SER A 906 33.48 -26.78 -23.20
C SER A 906 32.46 -25.68 -22.98
N ASN A 907 32.64 -24.52 -23.69
CA ASN A 907 31.55 -23.57 -23.91
C ASN A 907 30.55 -24.11 -24.96
N GLU A 908 29.40 -23.47 -25.09
CA GLU A 908 28.34 -23.91 -26.02
C GLU A 908 28.80 -23.91 -27.48
N GLU A 909 29.63 -22.95 -27.85
CA GLU A 909 30.14 -22.78 -29.22
C GLU A 909 31.30 -23.75 -29.56
N GLY A 910 31.87 -24.44 -28.58
CA GLY A 910 33.01 -25.36 -28.78
C GLY A 910 34.33 -24.65 -29.08
N THR A 911 34.39 -23.33 -28.95
CA THR A 911 35.57 -22.51 -29.25
C THR A 911 36.58 -22.44 -28.11
N VAL A 912 36.18 -22.81 -26.89
CA VAL A 912 37.03 -22.91 -25.71
C VAL A 912 36.74 -24.26 -25.02
N LYS A 913 37.81 -24.97 -24.69
CA LYS A 913 37.72 -26.15 -23.83
C LYS A 913 38.79 -26.10 -22.74
N ALA A 914 38.55 -26.77 -21.63
CA ALA A 914 39.51 -26.86 -20.53
C ALA A 914 39.59 -28.27 -19.96
N SER A 915 40.82 -28.75 -19.68
CA SER A 915 41.06 -29.97 -18.93
C SER A 915 41.92 -29.71 -17.69
N VAL A 916 41.74 -30.56 -16.66
CA VAL A 916 42.41 -30.40 -15.38
C VAL A 916 43.21 -31.66 -15.07
N ALA A 917 44.45 -31.47 -14.63
CA ALA A 917 45.30 -32.50 -14.09
C ALA A 917 45.88 -32.09 -12.73
N VAL A 918 46.39 -33.06 -11.97
CA VAL A 918 47.07 -32.77 -10.70
C VAL A 918 48.45 -32.20 -10.97
N CYS A 919 48.76 -31.04 -10.44
CA CYS A 919 50.07 -30.45 -10.48
C CYS A 919 51.01 -31.20 -9.52
N THR A 920 52.07 -31.81 -10.07
CA THR A 920 53.04 -32.65 -9.31
C THR A 920 54.23 -31.84 -8.76
N LEU A 921 54.33 -30.55 -9.04
CA LEU A 921 55.40 -29.67 -8.58
C LEU A 921 55.38 -29.49 -7.05
N ALA A 922 56.49 -29.05 -6.46
CA ALA A 922 56.62 -28.80 -5.04
C ALA A 922 55.68 -27.66 -4.59
N LYS A 923 55.09 -27.77 -3.42
CA LYS A 923 54.17 -26.79 -2.84
C LYS A 923 54.93 -25.72 -2.06
N CYS A 924 54.72 -24.48 -2.38
CA CYS A 924 55.25 -23.35 -1.58
C CYS A 924 54.52 -23.29 -0.23
N GLU A 925 55.23 -23.26 0.89
CA GLU A 925 54.67 -23.18 2.26
C GLU A 925 53.99 -21.84 2.57
N ARG A 926 54.32 -20.76 1.85
CA ARG A 926 53.81 -19.42 2.09
C ARG A 926 52.58 -19.11 1.22
N CYS A 927 52.66 -19.23 -0.10
CA CYS A 927 51.55 -18.90 -1.03
C CYS A 927 50.68 -20.12 -1.40
N TRP A 928 51.09 -21.34 -1.04
CA TRP A 928 50.49 -22.64 -1.31
C TRP A 928 50.39 -23.04 -2.81
N LYS A 929 50.91 -22.21 -3.75
CA LYS A 929 51.05 -22.59 -5.15
C LYS A 929 52.11 -23.64 -5.30
N ARG A 930 51.97 -24.52 -6.30
CA ARG A 930 53.00 -25.48 -6.70
C ARG A 930 53.85 -24.89 -7.79
N SER A 931 55.18 -24.90 -7.58
CA SER A 931 56.12 -24.29 -8.50
C SER A 931 57.44 -25.10 -8.59
N ALA A 932 58.08 -25.07 -9.76
CA ALA A 932 59.35 -25.73 -9.96
C ALA A 932 60.52 -25.03 -9.26
N ASP A 933 60.34 -23.78 -8.85
CA ASP A 933 61.37 -22.94 -8.20
C ASP A 933 61.23 -22.89 -6.67
N VAL A 934 60.46 -23.80 -6.09
CA VAL A 934 60.41 -23.97 -4.63
C VAL A 934 61.82 -24.43 -4.18
N ASP A 935 62.35 -23.89 -3.10
CA ASP A 935 63.73 -24.06 -2.60
C ASP A 935 64.83 -23.44 -3.49
N ALA A 936 64.50 -22.60 -4.47
CA ALA A 936 65.50 -21.96 -5.32
C ALA A 936 66.38 -20.95 -4.54
N ASP A 937 65.85 -20.35 -3.44
CA ASP A 937 66.61 -19.46 -2.56
C ASP A 937 66.99 -20.16 -1.26
N PRO A 938 68.28 -20.40 -1.01
CA PRO A 938 68.75 -21.06 0.22
C PRO A 938 68.43 -20.33 1.53
N LYS A 939 68.14 -19.01 1.47
CA LYS A 939 67.79 -18.19 2.65
C LYS A 939 66.36 -18.43 3.08
N HIS A 940 65.50 -18.81 2.16
CA HIS A 940 64.07 -19.02 2.42
C HIS A 940 63.66 -20.40 1.93
N PRO A 941 64.05 -21.51 2.61
CA PRO A 941 63.70 -22.86 2.20
C PRO A 941 62.17 -23.12 2.31
N GLY A 942 61.62 -23.94 1.45
CA GLY A 942 60.22 -24.30 1.42
C GLY A 942 59.30 -23.30 0.69
N VAL A 943 59.83 -22.22 0.13
CA VAL A 943 59.03 -21.24 -0.61
C VAL A 943 59.49 -21.09 -2.06
N CYS A 944 58.59 -20.63 -2.91
CA CYS A 944 58.90 -20.30 -4.33
C CYS A 944 59.72 -19.00 -4.43
N ALA A 945 60.37 -18.83 -5.58
CA ALA A 945 61.26 -17.66 -5.82
C ALA A 945 60.55 -16.30 -5.63
N ARG A 946 59.30 -16.19 -6.02
CA ARG A 946 58.49 -14.98 -5.77
C ARG A 946 58.36 -14.71 -4.26
N CYS A 947 57.98 -15.71 -3.49
CA CYS A 947 57.81 -15.53 -2.01
C CYS A 947 59.15 -15.24 -1.35
N ALA A 948 60.28 -15.89 -1.80
CA ALA A 948 61.60 -15.60 -1.29
C ALA A 948 62.02 -14.14 -1.55
N HIS A 949 61.74 -13.63 -2.77
CA HIS A 949 62.00 -12.25 -3.11
C HIS A 949 61.22 -11.27 -2.21
N VAL A 950 59.91 -11.50 -2.02
CA VAL A 950 59.06 -10.65 -1.13
C VAL A 950 59.54 -10.69 0.33
N LEU A 951 59.89 -11.88 0.87
CA LEU A 951 60.46 -12.01 2.23
C LEU A 951 61.77 -11.21 2.36
N THR A 952 62.66 -11.27 1.37
CA THR A 952 63.88 -10.48 1.36
C THR A 952 63.62 -8.95 1.37
N GLU A 953 62.64 -8.49 0.58
CA GLU A 953 62.21 -7.10 0.63
C GLU A 953 61.56 -6.65 1.94
N MET A 954 60.91 -7.60 2.67
CA MET A 954 60.36 -7.37 3.98
C MET A 954 61.42 -7.37 5.09
N GLY A 955 62.63 -7.82 4.80
CA GLY A 955 63.73 -7.96 5.74
C GLY A 955 63.61 -9.19 6.69
N GLU A 956 62.88 -10.13 6.30
CA GLU A 956 62.58 -11.34 7.04
C GLU A 956 63.69 -12.41 6.81
#